data_2430ef59750fbe614db4ac19ac3e705b
#
_entry.id   2430ef59750fbe614db4ac19ac3e705b
#
_cell.length_a   1.000
_cell.length_b   1.000
_cell.length_c   1.000
_cell.angle_alpha   90.00
_cell.angle_beta   90.00
_cell.angle_gamma   90.00
#
_symmetry.space_group_name_H-M   'P 1'
#
loop_
_entity.id
_entity.type
_entity.pdbx_description
1 polymer ?
#
loop_
_entity_poly.entity_id
_entity_poly.type
_entity_poly.pdbx_seq_one_letter_code
_entity_poly.pdbx_strand_id
1 'polypeptide(L)'
;EVNDEFDGRYKYLIEVFTANPISDVSAAPIAVGTADKDGNYNAEINVSKATARLFVRQTDPKQRKEVYEYDIPENGGALECKLYSVSTGTRTRAASRVTANSNPAAEAARAAGIAEIADKEYKETEVIPAVPGTSDGYISDNPWDEGVLADGAAYIIGKEYTSASPYLVQLRTNRGRATVFVQGVWKLSDNHSNLDIYVMNGGKIIANALTVGNNNTLTLQSGGSLECTSLKLGCPTKNFGNIKVGKELSMNLGNRPELFNAGNIEADDEITINGSNVINHGTLSAHEFNFVNARILNKADLTSVTDIDLNGSQLFNYGNISFDEADGEIETNNSTATAIVNHYEARISGHEIEGGLSVYNDGFIETSKFTNSSSDVLYNSCTVIVKKEFKFRNVTLNKGSITAGRADETDTEWLPVPEIETLSNARFTLTDGSMIKAKEFRVKRGDVIFRAVNVTNDDKSMIKAGTIKFEHPSTVQLLSNNLVIEGKIEGPDRYRPFKKNESVNTGYDESKYTIETCGGIYDEGNKGEEEKNPDFPIEIEDSDVYTFAFEDNWPVYGDFDMNDLVIVMSRKELQVDKNGIVTRLRMTLELRATGATKTLGAGIRFTKFPRNMKPDKFRIGGEDVSFEERQSIPTYILFGDARTELWGGRYTDTEKRINTIVGGPFKKDTKEYNIIMEIPASANVKPEDLNINHIDIFAITAPATAKGKRTEVHIAGFAPTDLGGTHYFNSGNDGSSAAENRYYLSQENLAWAVVIPQEFAWPAENKKVTMVYDKFRSWITTGGQQDNDWYRSHNQDVYPIENLTPLNKD
;
A
#
# COMPACT_ATOMS: atom_id res chain seq x y z
N GLU A 1 9.55 -14.68 30.35
CA GLU A 1 8.12 -14.80 30.63
C GLU A 1 7.44 -13.66 29.92
N VAL A 2 6.58 -14.00 28.98
CA VAL A 2 5.71 -13.05 28.32
C VAL A 2 4.39 -13.07 29.07
N ASN A 3 3.89 -11.94 29.52
CA ASN A 3 2.58 -11.88 30.13
C ASN A 3 1.55 -12.06 29.01
N ASP A 4 0.84 -13.15 29.04
CA ASP A 4 -0.03 -13.53 27.95
C ASP A 4 -1.38 -12.80 28.02
N GLU A 5 -1.43 -11.64 27.40
CA GLU A 5 -2.65 -10.85 27.20
C GLU A 5 -3.68 -11.59 26.31
N PHE A 6 -3.25 -12.70 25.68
CA PHE A 6 -4.01 -13.43 24.67
C PHE A 6 -4.33 -14.88 25.05
N ASP A 7 -4.27 -15.21 26.34
CA ASP A 7 -4.65 -16.53 26.90
C ASP A 7 -3.92 -17.74 26.26
N GLY A 8 -2.67 -17.58 25.81
CA GLY A 8 -1.88 -18.64 25.16
C GLY A 8 -2.30 -19.00 23.76
N ARG A 9 -3.27 -18.30 23.20
CA ARG A 9 -3.76 -18.54 21.83
C ARG A 9 -2.87 -17.94 20.75
N TYR A 10 -2.01 -17.00 21.08
CA TYR A 10 -1.11 -16.34 20.16
C TYR A 10 0.34 -16.47 20.63
N LYS A 11 1.25 -16.53 19.70
CA LYS A 11 2.69 -16.61 19.96
C LYS A 11 3.37 -15.29 19.64
N TYR A 12 4.34 -14.95 20.47
CA TYR A 12 5.19 -13.81 20.22
C TYR A 12 6.32 -14.19 19.28
N LEU A 13 6.57 -13.37 18.25
CA LEU A 13 7.75 -13.53 17.40
C LEU A 13 8.96 -12.98 18.14
N ILE A 14 10.02 -13.79 18.20
CA ILE A 14 11.28 -13.44 18.86
C ILE A 14 12.38 -13.44 17.80
N GLU A 15 13.08 -12.32 17.71
CA GLU A 15 14.19 -12.13 16.79
C GLU A 15 15.42 -11.67 17.55
N VAL A 16 16.57 -12.26 17.26
CA VAL A 16 17.85 -11.94 17.95
C VAL A 16 18.82 -11.34 16.96
N PHE A 17 19.46 -10.23 17.34
CA PHE A 17 20.36 -9.45 16.50
C PHE A 17 21.69 -9.21 17.22
N THR A 18 22.76 -9.02 16.45
CA THR A 18 24.08 -8.58 16.94
C THR A 18 24.27 -7.07 16.86
N ALA A 19 23.40 -6.35 16.17
CA ALA A 19 23.33 -4.89 16.13
C ALA A 19 21.91 -4.45 16.50
N ASN A 20 21.78 -3.25 17.06
CA ASN A 20 20.47 -2.75 17.46
C ASN A 20 19.58 -2.48 16.23
N PRO A 21 18.49 -3.26 16.02
CA PRO A 21 17.65 -3.13 14.85
C PRO A 21 16.78 -1.85 14.84
N ILE A 22 16.86 -1.03 15.89
CA ILE A 22 16.25 0.30 15.92
C ILE A 22 17.16 1.34 15.26
N SER A 23 18.47 1.26 15.56
CA SER A 23 19.45 2.22 15.05
C SER A 23 20.09 1.78 13.73
N ASP A 24 20.10 0.48 13.45
CA ASP A 24 20.62 -0.11 12.21
C ASP A 24 19.50 -0.88 11.50
N VAL A 25 18.85 -0.22 10.57
CA VAL A 25 17.75 -0.81 9.76
C VAL A 25 18.22 -1.91 8.82
N SER A 26 19.52 -2.06 8.59
CA SER A 26 20.10 -3.14 7.80
C SER A 26 20.43 -4.38 8.64
N ALA A 27 20.28 -4.30 9.97
CA ALA A 27 20.55 -5.44 10.85
C ALA A 27 19.62 -6.60 10.53
N ALA A 28 20.20 -7.71 10.12
CA ALA A 28 19.48 -8.96 9.95
C ALA A 28 19.47 -9.78 11.25
N PRO A 29 18.36 -10.44 11.59
CA PRO A 29 18.31 -11.31 12.75
C PRO A 29 19.21 -12.54 12.54
N ILE A 30 19.92 -12.93 13.57
CA ILE A 30 20.76 -14.15 13.58
C ILE A 30 20.00 -15.37 14.11
N ALA A 31 18.88 -15.17 14.77
CA ALA A 31 17.93 -16.20 15.14
C ALA A 31 16.51 -15.64 15.11
N VAL A 32 15.56 -16.44 14.66
CA VAL A 32 14.14 -16.10 14.58
C VAL A 32 13.32 -17.29 15.03
N GLY A 33 12.28 -17.05 15.81
CA GLY A 33 11.31 -18.07 16.18
C GLY A 33 10.18 -17.50 16.98
N THR A 34 9.29 -18.38 17.42
CA THR A 34 8.11 -17.99 18.20
C THR A 34 8.18 -18.55 19.61
N ALA A 35 7.65 -17.80 20.57
CA ALA A 35 7.47 -18.33 21.91
C ALA A 35 6.54 -19.54 21.90
N ASP A 36 6.82 -20.52 22.72
CA ASP A 36 5.95 -21.67 22.94
C ASP A 36 4.70 -21.29 23.78
N LYS A 37 3.84 -22.27 24.05
CA LYS A 37 2.62 -22.08 24.86
C LYS A 37 2.90 -21.59 26.29
N ASP A 38 4.12 -21.78 26.79
CA ASP A 38 4.56 -21.36 28.13
C ASP A 38 5.33 -20.02 28.06
N GLY A 39 5.35 -19.38 26.88
CA GLY A 39 6.00 -18.09 26.65
C GLY A 39 7.53 -18.16 26.51
N ASN A 40 8.11 -19.33 26.25
CA ASN A 40 9.56 -19.51 26.15
C ASN A 40 10.00 -19.65 24.69
N TYR A 41 11.16 -19.09 24.38
CA TYR A 41 11.90 -19.31 23.14
C TYR A 41 13.32 -19.69 23.46
N ASN A 42 13.84 -20.77 22.88
CA ASN A 42 15.19 -21.24 23.05
C ASN A 42 15.88 -21.31 21.69
N ALA A 43 17.09 -20.76 21.61
CA ALA A 43 17.94 -20.83 20.41
C ALA A 43 19.40 -21.03 20.78
N GLU A 44 20.12 -21.84 20.01
CA GLU A 44 21.58 -21.87 20.01
C GLU A 44 22.12 -20.89 18.97
N ILE A 45 22.94 -19.94 19.43
CA ILE A 45 23.42 -18.85 18.59
C ILE A 45 24.93 -18.80 18.64
N ASN A 46 25.56 -18.79 17.46
CA ASN A 46 26.99 -18.57 17.33
C ASN A 46 27.29 -17.11 17.01
N VAL A 47 27.96 -16.42 17.88
CA VAL A 47 28.38 -15.02 17.70
C VAL A 47 29.88 -14.87 17.75
N SER A 48 30.41 -13.83 17.11
CA SER A 48 31.81 -13.48 17.19
C SER A 48 32.21 -13.10 18.65
N LYS A 49 33.41 -13.43 19.05
CA LYS A 49 33.98 -12.97 20.34
C LYS A 49 34.03 -11.46 20.51
N ALA A 50 33.97 -10.72 19.40
CA ALA A 50 33.88 -9.26 19.41
C ALA A 50 32.48 -8.73 19.69
N THR A 51 31.45 -9.57 19.67
CA THR A 51 30.07 -9.18 19.93
C THR A 51 29.86 -9.16 21.45
N ALA A 52 29.76 -7.97 22.02
CA ALA A 52 29.55 -7.80 23.44
C ALA A 52 28.08 -7.89 23.87
N ARG A 53 27.15 -7.67 22.96
CA ARG A 53 25.73 -7.56 23.24
C ARG A 53 24.88 -8.25 22.20
N LEU A 54 23.70 -8.70 22.65
CA LEU A 54 22.60 -9.14 21.80
C LEU A 54 21.40 -8.19 21.98
N PHE A 55 20.69 -8.00 20.89
CA PHE A 55 19.42 -7.28 20.88
C PHE A 55 18.32 -8.27 20.57
N VAL A 56 17.35 -8.39 21.45
CA VAL A 56 16.22 -9.31 21.30
C VAL A 56 14.98 -8.47 21.01
N ARG A 57 14.43 -8.64 19.85
CA ARG A 57 13.17 -8.00 19.45
C ARG A 57 12.02 -8.95 19.70
N GLN A 58 11.10 -8.54 20.54
CA GLN A 58 9.84 -9.19 20.74
C GLN A 58 8.77 -8.48 19.89
N THR A 59 8.02 -9.23 19.10
CA THR A 59 6.85 -8.73 18.40
C THR A 59 5.63 -9.42 18.98
N ASP A 60 4.70 -8.66 19.53
CA ASP A 60 3.47 -9.19 20.09
C ASP A 60 2.40 -9.42 19.01
N PRO A 61 1.28 -10.06 19.35
CA PRO A 61 0.17 -10.30 18.45
C PRO A 61 -0.43 -9.04 17.81
N LYS A 62 -0.29 -7.88 18.45
CA LYS A 62 -0.70 -6.58 17.90
C LYS A 62 0.42 -5.92 17.09
N GLN A 63 1.47 -6.66 16.74
CA GLN A 63 2.67 -6.19 16.03
C GLN A 63 3.46 -5.10 16.76
N ARG A 64 3.23 -4.91 18.06
CA ARG A 64 4.07 -4.02 18.85
C ARG A 64 5.43 -4.66 19.02
N LYS A 65 6.48 -3.91 18.66
CA LYS A 65 7.85 -4.40 18.71
C LYS A 65 8.58 -3.72 19.85
N GLU A 66 9.19 -4.53 20.69
CA GLU A 66 10.07 -4.06 21.75
C GLU A 66 11.45 -4.69 21.60
N VAL A 67 12.49 -3.90 21.77
CA VAL A 67 13.87 -4.36 21.68
C VAL A 67 14.51 -4.28 23.05
N TYR A 68 15.07 -5.39 23.46
CA TYR A 68 15.78 -5.57 24.74
C TYR A 68 17.25 -5.81 24.45
N GLU A 69 18.09 -5.23 25.26
CA GLU A 69 19.55 -5.33 25.15
C GLU A 69 20.10 -6.20 26.28
N TYR A 70 20.96 -7.16 25.92
CA TYR A 70 21.58 -8.09 26.88
C TYR A 70 23.08 -8.19 26.64
N ASP A 71 23.86 -8.08 27.68
CA ASP A 71 25.30 -8.33 27.61
C ASP A 71 25.58 -9.83 27.48
N ILE A 72 26.47 -10.20 26.57
CA ILE A 72 26.88 -11.59 26.39
C ILE A 72 27.94 -11.91 27.49
N PRO A 73 27.80 -13.03 28.20
CA PRO A 73 28.84 -13.46 29.15
C PRO A 73 30.22 -13.63 28.48
N GLU A 74 31.28 -13.15 29.08
CA GLU A 74 32.64 -13.10 28.50
C GLU A 74 33.13 -14.47 27.97
N ASN A 75 32.68 -15.57 28.55
CA ASN A 75 33.08 -16.93 28.18
C ASN A 75 32.00 -17.68 27.38
N GLY A 76 30.95 -16.99 26.92
CA GLY A 76 29.75 -17.63 26.33
C GLY A 76 28.95 -18.40 27.39
N GLY A 77 28.00 -19.18 26.95
CA GLY A 77 27.12 -20.01 27.81
C GLY A 77 25.67 -19.61 27.70
N ALA A 78 24.85 -20.07 28.61
CA ALA A 78 23.42 -19.79 28.60
C ALA A 78 23.17 -18.33 29.03
N LEU A 79 22.42 -17.62 28.22
CA LEU A 79 21.94 -16.28 28.48
C LEU A 79 20.41 -16.34 28.62
N GLU A 80 19.90 -16.00 29.77
CA GLU A 80 18.47 -15.91 30.02
C GLU A 80 17.98 -14.49 29.76
N CYS A 81 17.15 -14.32 28.73
CA CYS A 81 16.55 -13.04 28.35
C CYS A 81 15.11 -12.99 28.87
N LYS A 82 14.82 -12.09 29.80
CA LYS A 82 13.45 -11.88 30.29
C LYS A 82 12.79 -10.74 29.55
N LEU A 83 11.84 -11.06 28.68
CA LEU A 83 11.05 -10.10 27.93
C LEU A 83 9.79 -9.79 28.74
N TYR A 84 9.62 -8.55 29.15
CA TYR A 84 8.44 -8.15 29.94
C TYR A 84 7.33 -7.63 29.05
N SER A 85 6.10 -8.02 29.31
CA SER A 85 4.95 -7.43 28.66
C SER A 85 4.81 -5.95 28.99
N VAL A 86 4.33 -5.19 28.02
CA VAL A 86 3.96 -3.80 28.24
C VAL A 86 2.80 -3.74 29.21
N SER A 87 3.04 -3.32 30.46
CA SER A 87 1.95 -3.08 31.40
C SER A 87 1.09 -1.91 30.91
N THR A 88 -0.22 -2.06 31.01
CA THR A 88 -1.24 -1.03 30.76
C THR A 88 -1.20 0.13 31.76
N GLY A 89 -0.04 0.53 32.23
CA GLY A 89 0.16 1.69 33.12
C GLY A 89 0.43 2.95 32.29
N THR A 90 -0.20 4.03 32.70
CA THR A 90 -0.03 5.39 32.18
C THR A 90 1.41 5.67 31.77
N ARG A 91 1.69 5.64 30.47
CA ARG A 91 3.03 5.95 29.93
C ARG A 91 3.27 7.45 29.96
N THR A 92 4.23 7.89 30.74
CA THR A 92 4.95 9.11 30.44
C THR A 92 5.70 8.87 29.13
N ARG A 93 5.36 9.65 28.12
CA ARG A 93 5.95 9.59 26.77
C ARG A 93 7.46 9.80 26.81
N ALA A 94 8.23 8.74 26.68
CA ALA A 94 9.51 8.81 26.03
C ALA A 94 9.29 8.32 24.60
N ALA A 95 9.16 9.26 23.69
CA ALA A 95 9.01 8.97 22.27
C ALA A 95 10.33 8.43 21.74
N SER A 96 10.54 7.13 21.76
CA SER A 96 11.48 6.54 20.81
C SER A 96 10.70 6.24 19.53
N ARG A 97 10.91 7.08 18.56
CA ARG A 97 10.47 6.92 17.18
C ARG A 97 11.09 5.64 16.64
N VAL A 98 10.31 4.57 16.56
CA VAL A 98 10.69 3.42 15.74
C VAL A 98 10.43 3.82 14.29
N THR A 99 11.51 4.19 13.60
CA THR A 99 11.46 4.39 12.17
C THR A 99 11.50 3.04 11.46
N ALA A 100 10.59 2.87 10.53
CA ALA A 100 10.61 1.90 9.43
C ALA A 100 10.58 0.42 9.83
N ASN A 101 9.48 -0.02 10.38
CA ASN A 101 8.96 -1.31 9.96
C ASN A 101 8.01 -1.07 8.80
N SER A 102 8.06 -1.95 7.81
CA SER A 102 7.15 -1.91 6.68
C SER A 102 5.72 -1.74 7.20
N ASN A 103 5.14 -0.59 6.95
CA ASN A 103 3.71 -0.37 7.05
C ASN A 103 3.13 -0.68 5.67
N PRO A 104 2.85 -1.95 5.33
CA PRO A 104 2.53 -2.35 3.96
C PRO A 104 1.31 -1.63 3.41
N ALA A 105 0.33 -1.34 4.27
CA ALA A 105 -0.85 -0.60 3.85
C ALA A 105 -0.53 0.88 3.58
N ALA A 106 0.27 1.52 4.43
CA ALA A 106 0.72 2.89 4.19
C ALA A 106 1.64 3.00 2.95
N GLU A 107 2.45 1.97 2.67
CA GLU A 107 3.25 1.89 1.44
C GLU A 107 2.36 1.72 0.21
N ALA A 108 1.34 0.87 0.28
CA ALA A 108 0.35 0.70 -0.77
C ALA A 108 -0.44 2.01 -1.02
N ALA A 109 -0.80 2.74 0.04
CA ALA A 109 -1.42 4.06 -0.07
C ALA A 109 -0.52 5.05 -0.81
N ARG A 110 0.77 5.09 -0.47
CA ARG A 110 1.75 5.94 -1.17
C ARG A 110 1.90 5.56 -2.65
N ALA A 111 1.96 4.27 -2.94
CA ALA A 111 2.00 3.79 -4.32
C ALA A 111 0.74 4.18 -5.11
N ALA A 112 -0.41 4.30 -4.46
CA ALA A 112 -1.64 4.80 -5.02
C ALA A 112 -1.72 6.35 -5.10
N GLY A 113 -0.63 7.06 -4.80
CA GLY A 113 -0.56 8.53 -4.86
C GLY A 113 -1.13 9.24 -3.62
N ILE A 114 -1.44 8.52 -2.55
CA ILE A 114 -1.91 9.07 -1.28
C ILE A 114 -0.68 9.40 -0.42
N ALA A 115 -0.29 10.67 -0.42
CA ALA A 115 0.91 11.12 0.28
C ALA A 115 0.55 11.82 1.59
N GLU A 116 1.16 11.43 2.66
CA GLU A 116 0.98 12.00 3.99
C GLU A 116 1.48 13.45 4.07
N ILE A 117 0.81 14.28 4.86
CA ILE A 117 1.33 15.60 5.19
C ILE A 117 2.49 15.48 6.20
N ALA A 118 3.45 16.39 6.08
CA ALA A 118 4.55 16.41 7.03
C ALA A 118 4.04 16.65 8.46
N ASP A 119 4.45 15.78 9.37
CA ASP A 119 4.21 15.99 10.79
C ASP A 119 5.05 17.17 11.29
N LYS A 120 4.38 18.20 11.76
CA LYS A 120 5.01 19.38 12.34
C LYS A 120 4.78 19.35 13.85
N GLU A 121 5.79 19.05 14.61
CA GLU A 121 5.75 19.24 16.07
C GLU A 121 6.15 20.68 16.40
N TYR A 122 5.15 21.50 16.72
CA TYR A 122 5.41 22.81 17.29
C TYR A 122 5.62 22.70 18.80
N LYS A 123 6.71 23.29 19.32
CA LYS A 123 6.89 23.44 20.75
C LYS A 123 6.33 24.78 21.20
N GLU A 124 5.54 24.76 22.24
CA GLU A 124 4.89 25.96 22.79
C GLU A 124 5.90 27.09 23.05
N THR A 125 7.04 26.76 23.65
CA THR A 125 8.13 27.70 23.96
C THR A 125 8.85 28.29 22.73
N GLU A 126 8.71 27.67 21.56
CA GLU A 126 9.33 28.13 20.31
C GLU A 126 8.40 29.01 19.50
N VAL A 127 7.09 28.86 19.67
CA VAL A 127 6.07 29.57 18.86
C VAL A 127 5.39 30.72 19.60
N ILE A 128 5.53 30.80 20.92
CA ILE A 128 4.96 31.86 21.74
C ILE A 128 6.08 32.79 22.19
N PRO A 129 6.07 34.05 21.73
CA PRO A 129 7.08 35.02 22.17
C PRO A 129 6.89 35.43 23.62
N ALA A 130 7.94 35.95 24.22
CA ALA A 130 7.87 36.52 25.56
C ALA A 130 6.94 37.74 25.59
N VAL A 131 6.09 37.83 26.61
CA VAL A 131 5.21 38.99 26.81
C VAL A 131 6.10 40.20 27.18
N PRO A 132 5.97 41.33 26.50
CA PRO A 132 6.73 42.53 26.84
C PRO A 132 6.35 43.04 28.24
N GLY A 133 7.27 43.74 28.89
CA GLY A 133 7.06 44.29 30.24
C GLY A 133 6.00 45.35 30.31
N THR A 134 5.70 46.04 29.21
CA THR A 134 4.69 47.08 29.09
C THR A 134 3.92 46.94 27.79
N SER A 135 2.63 47.29 27.81
CA SER A 135 1.82 47.40 26.61
C SER A 135 2.10 48.72 25.88
N ASP A 136 2.19 48.66 24.53
CA ASP A 136 2.40 49.84 23.68
C ASP A 136 1.20 50.77 23.58
N GLY A 137 0.11 50.41 24.18
CA GLY A 137 -1.13 51.17 24.20
C GLY A 137 -2.23 50.49 25.00
N TYR A 138 -3.35 51.14 25.08
CA TYR A 138 -4.55 50.68 25.74
C TYR A 138 -5.57 50.16 24.73
N ILE A 139 -6.11 48.99 24.98
CA ILE A 139 -7.23 48.46 24.21
C ILE A 139 -8.51 48.93 24.90
N SER A 140 -9.35 49.68 24.16
CA SER A 140 -10.56 50.25 24.68
C SER A 140 -11.53 49.20 25.22
N ASP A 141 -12.17 49.48 26.31
CA ASP A 141 -13.29 48.69 26.84
C ASP A 141 -14.68 49.17 26.35
N ASN A 142 -14.69 50.23 25.51
CA ASN A 142 -15.90 50.70 24.87
C ASN A 142 -16.22 49.86 23.62
N PRO A 143 -17.39 49.19 23.58
CA PRO A 143 -17.78 48.31 22.46
C PRO A 143 -18.01 49.07 21.13
N TRP A 144 -18.06 50.41 21.16
CA TRP A 144 -18.27 51.25 19.97
C TRP A 144 -16.99 51.84 19.38
N ASP A 145 -15.84 51.66 20.05
CA ASP A 145 -14.56 52.12 19.53
C ASP A 145 -14.02 51.18 18.47
N GLU A 146 -13.83 51.71 17.27
CA GLU A 146 -13.03 51.05 16.24
C GLU A 146 -11.55 51.17 16.54
N GLY A 147 -10.92 50.14 17.11
CA GLY A 147 -9.53 50.15 17.48
C GLY A 147 -8.61 50.01 16.26
N VAL A 148 -7.77 51.01 15.99
CA VAL A 148 -6.66 50.94 15.05
C VAL A 148 -5.38 50.82 15.85
N LEU A 149 -4.72 49.68 15.79
CA LEU A 149 -3.48 49.39 16.48
C LEU A 149 -2.27 49.86 15.64
N ALA A 150 -1.21 50.26 16.29
CA ALA A 150 0.01 50.70 15.62
C ALA A 150 0.76 49.49 15.02
N ASP A 151 1.33 49.67 13.84
CA ASP A 151 2.13 48.67 13.17
C ASP A 151 3.39 48.34 13.99
N GLY A 152 3.64 47.05 14.20
CA GLY A 152 4.79 46.52 14.97
C GLY A 152 4.59 46.63 16.49
N ALA A 153 3.45 47.17 16.97
CA ALA A 153 3.20 47.34 18.40
C ALA A 153 2.72 46.04 19.05
N ALA A 154 2.97 45.94 20.36
CA ALA A 154 2.53 44.83 21.20
C ALA A 154 1.58 45.31 22.28
N TYR A 155 0.40 44.73 22.32
CA TYR A 155 -0.67 45.06 23.25
C TYR A 155 -0.92 43.93 24.23
N ILE A 156 -1.21 44.25 25.49
CA ILE A 156 -1.47 43.27 26.54
C ILE A 156 -2.90 43.50 27.07
N ILE A 157 -3.72 42.44 27.01
CA ILE A 157 -4.95 42.32 27.79
C ILE A 157 -4.56 41.76 29.14
N GLY A 158 -4.41 42.62 30.12
CA GLY A 158 -3.80 42.27 31.41
C GLY A 158 -4.69 41.38 32.30
N LYS A 159 -4.08 40.84 33.34
CA LYS A 159 -4.70 39.93 34.30
C LYS A 159 -5.77 40.57 35.17
N GLU A 160 -5.80 41.88 35.23
CA GLU A 160 -6.84 42.68 35.90
C GLU A 160 -8.22 42.51 35.26
N TYR A 161 -8.28 42.15 34.00
CA TYR A 161 -9.53 41.88 33.30
C TYR A 161 -10.01 40.44 33.59
N THR A 162 -10.95 40.32 34.52
CA THR A 162 -11.46 39.03 35.02
C THR A 162 -12.87 38.68 34.61
N SER A 163 -13.58 39.61 33.95
CA SER A 163 -15.01 39.49 33.63
C SER A 163 -15.34 39.93 32.21
N ALA A 164 -14.77 39.28 31.19
CA ALA A 164 -15.08 39.50 29.78
C ALA A 164 -14.99 40.97 29.30
N SER A 165 -14.16 41.78 29.93
CA SER A 165 -13.79 43.12 29.53
C SER A 165 -12.28 43.18 29.28
N PRO A 166 -11.73 43.96 28.37
CA PRO A 166 -12.40 44.96 27.50
C PRO A 166 -13.19 44.31 26.35
N TYR A 167 -14.15 45.07 25.83
CA TYR A 167 -14.97 44.70 24.70
C TYR A 167 -14.58 45.50 23.47
N LEU A 168 -14.32 44.83 22.34
CA LEU A 168 -13.90 45.50 21.11
C LEU A 168 -14.69 45.02 19.92
N VAL A 169 -15.12 45.96 19.06
CA VAL A 169 -15.89 45.66 17.88
C VAL A 169 -15.01 45.28 16.69
N GLN A 170 -13.91 45.98 16.49
CA GLN A 170 -12.98 45.71 15.39
C GLN A 170 -11.54 46.07 15.79
N LEU A 171 -10.58 45.17 15.62
CA LEU A 171 -9.15 45.44 15.73
C LEU A 171 -8.50 45.24 14.37
N ARG A 172 -7.76 46.28 13.94
CA ARG A 172 -6.97 46.20 12.69
C ARG A 172 -5.75 47.06 12.76
N THR A 173 -4.74 46.73 11.99
CA THR A 173 -3.64 47.62 11.67
C THR A 173 -3.82 48.21 10.26
N ASN A 174 -3.26 49.39 10.00
CA ASN A 174 -3.43 50.06 8.70
C ASN A 174 -2.48 49.50 7.60
N ARG A 175 -1.31 48.98 7.94
CA ARG A 175 -0.31 48.56 6.96
C ARG A 175 0.59 47.43 7.40
N GLY A 176 0.76 47.17 8.67
CA GLY A 176 1.65 46.15 9.21
C GLY A 176 0.87 45.14 10.07
N ARG A 177 1.54 44.56 11.03
CA ARG A 177 0.97 43.62 12.01
C ARG A 177 1.13 44.18 13.42
N ALA A 178 0.18 43.93 14.27
CA ALA A 178 0.29 44.15 15.70
C ALA A 178 0.15 42.82 16.44
N THR A 179 0.79 42.72 17.60
CA THR A 179 0.71 41.54 18.46
C THR A 179 -0.21 41.82 19.66
N VAL A 180 -1.08 40.86 19.98
CA VAL A 180 -1.96 40.96 21.14
C VAL A 180 -1.74 39.78 22.06
N PHE A 181 -1.32 40.04 23.29
CA PHE A 181 -1.17 39.08 24.35
C PHE A 181 -2.36 39.08 25.28
N VAL A 182 -3.13 38.00 25.34
CA VAL A 182 -4.31 37.89 26.21
C VAL A 182 -3.91 37.16 27.49
N GLN A 183 -3.74 37.85 28.58
CA GLN A 183 -3.45 37.31 29.92
C GLN A 183 -4.67 37.31 30.85
N GLY A 184 -5.65 38.15 30.58
CA GLY A 184 -6.93 38.22 31.27
C GLY A 184 -8.08 37.78 30.37
N VAL A 185 -9.29 38.32 30.63
CA VAL A 185 -10.48 38.01 29.85
C VAL A 185 -10.71 39.08 28.80
N TRP A 186 -10.68 38.66 27.53
CA TRP A 186 -10.92 39.54 26.39
C TRP A 186 -12.23 39.19 25.69
N LYS A 187 -13.12 40.17 25.61
CA LYS A 187 -14.38 40.02 24.88
C LYS A 187 -14.20 40.52 23.46
N LEU A 188 -14.20 39.61 22.51
CA LEU A 188 -13.86 39.88 21.13
C LEU A 188 -15.11 39.82 20.25
N SER A 189 -15.19 40.66 19.23
CA SER A 189 -16.20 40.60 18.18
C SER A 189 -15.60 40.43 16.80
N ASP A 190 -16.44 40.26 15.80
CA ASP A 190 -16.04 40.05 14.42
C ASP A 190 -15.10 41.10 13.81
N ASN A 191 -14.34 40.68 12.72
CA ASN A 191 -13.55 41.55 11.85
C ASN A 191 -12.21 42.03 12.41
N HIS A 192 -11.29 41.09 12.62
CA HIS A 192 -9.91 41.40 12.97
C HIS A 192 -9.02 41.22 11.77
N SER A 193 -8.00 42.05 11.60
CA SER A 193 -7.06 41.96 10.52
C SER A 193 -5.64 42.35 10.92
N ASN A 194 -4.67 41.61 10.40
CA ASN A 194 -3.25 41.81 10.60
C ASN A 194 -2.81 41.71 12.07
N LEU A 195 -3.37 40.74 12.83
CA LEU A 195 -3.03 40.51 14.22
C LEU A 195 -2.35 39.18 14.42
N ASP A 196 -1.32 39.18 15.24
CA ASP A 196 -0.75 37.98 15.87
C ASP A 196 -1.34 37.89 17.29
N ILE A 197 -2.28 36.94 17.49
CA ILE A 197 -3.01 36.79 18.73
C ILE A 197 -2.44 35.62 19.54
N TYR A 198 -1.99 35.88 20.73
CA TYR A 198 -1.49 34.91 21.69
C TYR A 198 -2.35 34.88 22.94
N VAL A 199 -3.08 33.78 23.14
CA VAL A 199 -3.85 33.57 24.38
C VAL A 199 -2.96 32.84 25.38
N MET A 200 -2.51 33.58 26.38
CA MET A 200 -1.52 33.14 27.35
C MET A 200 -2.16 32.24 28.42
N ASN A 201 -1.32 31.58 29.23
CA ASN A 201 -1.80 30.80 30.36
C ASN A 201 -2.65 31.65 31.31
N GLY A 202 -3.91 31.22 31.56
CA GLY A 202 -4.94 31.96 32.31
C GLY A 202 -5.65 33.02 31.50
N GLY A 203 -5.22 33.30 30.26
CA GLY A 203 -5.93 34.21 29.35
C GLY A 203 -7.15 33.52 28.72
N LYS A 204 -8.16 34.35 28.45
CA LYS A 204 -9.43 33.88 27.88
C LYS A 204 -9.99 34.85 26.83
N ILE A 205 -10.32 34.31 25.66
CA ILE A 205 -11.16 35.03 24.68
C ILE A 205 -12.59 34.53 24.82
N ILE A 206 -13.54 35.48 24.85
CA ILE A 206 -14.99 35.22 24.82
C ILE A 206 -15.57 35.95 23.63
N ALA A 207 -16.32 35.26 22.79
CA ALA A 207 -17.00 35.86 21.65
C ALA A 207 -18.38 35.21 21.43
N ASN A 208 -19.23 35.85 20.65
CA ASN A 208 -20.44 35.21 20.16
C ASN A 208 -20.14 34.50 18.83
N ALA A 209 -20.12 35.22 17.74
CA ALA A 209 -19.61 34.72 16.48
C ALA A 209 -18.23 35.34 16.24
N LEU A 210 -17.20 34.52 16.05
CA LEU A 210 -15.84 35.00 15.86
C LEU A 210 -15.30 34.55 14.50
N THR A 211 -14.83 35.48 13.70
CA THR A 211 -14.09 35.23 12.47
C THR A 211 -12.64 35.71 12.62
N VAL A 212 -11.69 34.79 12.61
CA VAL A 212 -10.26 35.11 12.57
C VAL A 212 -9.77 34.96 11.13
N GLY A 213 -9.74 36.07 10.39
CA GLY A 213 -9.49 36.09 8.96
C GLY A 213 -8.04 35.75 8.58
N ASN A 214 -7.79 35.61 7.28
CA ASN A 214 -6.57 35.11 6.69
C ASN A 214 -5.27 35.88 6.96
N ASN A 215 -5.38 37.14 7.34
CA ASN A 215 -4.24 37.99 7.65
C ASN A 215 -3.84 37.95 9.13
N ASN A 216 -4.41 37.05 9.91
CA ASN A 216 -4.11 36.89 11.34
C ASN A 216 -3.29 35.62 11.59
N THR A 217 -2.81 35.48 12.83
CA THR A 217 -2.41 34.21 13.42
C THR A 217 -3.07 34.06 14.78
N LEU A 218 -3.43 32.85 15.16
CA LEU A 218 -4.01 32.54 16.45
C LEU A 218 -3.19 31.44 17.12
N THR A 219 -2.68 31.76 18.33
CA THR A 219 -1.94 30.77 19.12
C THR A 219 -2.46 30.78 20.56
N LEU A 220 -2.90 29.64 21.05
CA LEU A 220 -3.29 29.44 22.43
C LEU A 220 -2.19 28.71 23.18
N GLN A 221 -1.75 29.27 24.29
CA GLN A 221 -0.84 28.64 25.24
C GLN A 221 -1.58 27.58 26.08
N SER A 222 -0.86 26.62 26.61
CA SER A 222 -1.37 25.70 27.63
C SER A 222 -1.95 26.49 28.81
N GLY A 223 -3.23 26.22 29.14
CA GLY A 223 -4.02 27.00 30.09
C GLY A 223 -4.66 28.27 29.55
N GLY A 224 -4.45 28.62 28.26
CA GLY A 224 -5.24 29.64 27.57
C GLY A 224 -6.54 29.07 27.01
N SER A 225 -7.58 29.90 26.85
CA SER A 225 -8.87 29.43 26.35
C SER A 225 -9.55 30.40 25.40
N LEU A 226 -10.31 29.82 24.45
CA LEU A 226 -11.23 30.56 23.58
C LEU A 226 -12.61 29.91 23.68
N GLU A 227 -13.62 30.70 24.01
CA GLU A 227 -15.00 30.25 24.07
C GLU A 227 -15.87 31.15 23.17
N CYS A 228 -16.61 30.52 22.25
CA CYS A 228 -17.55 31.26 21.40
C CYS A 228 -18.72 30.39 20.97
N THR A 229 -19.79 31.01 20.45
CA THR A 229 -20.90 30.26 19.88
C THR A 229 -20.58 29.70 18.51
N SER A 230 -19.87 30.44 17.65
CA SER A 230 -19.42 30.01 16.34
C SER A 230 -18.03 30.57 16.05
N LEU A 231 -17.18 29.76 15.42
CA LEU A 231 -15.79 30.12 15.11
C LEU A 231 -15.45 29.85 13.63
N LYS A 232 -14.99 30.90 12.93
CA LYS A 232 -14.44 30.79 11.59
C LYS A 232 -12.97 31.09 11.59
N LEU A 233 -12.14 30.10 11.20
CA LEU A 233 -10.70 30.22 11.14
C LEU A 233 -10.24 30.31 9.68
N GLY A 234 -9.74 31.46 9.28
CA GLY A 234 -9.09 31.69 7.99
C GLY A 234 -7.58 31.82 8.11
N CYS A 235 -7.02 31.64 9.28
CA CYS A 235 -5.61 31.88 9.60
C CYS A 235 -4.91 30.64 10.12
N PRO A 236 -3.57 30.58 10.03
CA PRO A 236 -2.80 29.58 10.74
C PRO A 236 -3.09 29.62 12.24
N THR A 237 -3.51 28.47 12.78
CA THR A 237 -3.91 28.35 14.18
C THR A 237 -3.09 27.28 14.88
N LYS A 238 -2.54 27.60 16.05
CA LYS A 238 -1.82 26.67 16.92
C LYS A 238 -2.50 26.62 18.28
N ASN A 239 -3.06 25.50 18.63
CA ASN A 239 -3.74 25.31 19.90
C ASN A 239 -2.97 24.38 20.82
N PHE A 240 -2.46 24.90 21.95
CA PHE A 240 -1.96 24.11 23.09
C PHE A 240 -2.91 24.21 24.29
N GLY A 241 -3.93 25.06 24.20
CA GLY A 241 -4.90 25.34 25.25
C GLY A 241 -6.25 24.68 24.99
N ASN A 242 -7.32 25.44 25.19
CA ASN A 242 -8.68 24.95 25.05
C ASN A 242 -9.51 25.87 24.14
N ILE A 243 -10.08 25.31 23.07
CA ILE A 243 -11.04 26.00 22.21
C ILE A 243 -12.38 25.29 22.35
N LYS A 244 -13.40 26.05 22.85
CA LYS A 244 -14.76 25.56 22.96
C LYS A 244 -15.72 26.39 22.13
N VAL A 245 -16.44 25.69 21.24
CA VAL A 245 -17.37 26.29 20.30
C VAL A 245 -18.77 25.71 20.52
N GLY A 246 -19.72 26.53 20.86
CA GLY A 246 -21.09 26.11 21.21
C GLY A 246 -21.95 25.70 20.01
N LYS A 247 -21.44 25.87 18.78
CA LYS A 247 -22.04 25.39 17.54
C LYS A 247 -20.95 24.94 16.55
N GLU A 248 -20.78 25.65 15.46
CA GLU A 248 -19.91 25.31 14.33
C GLU A 248 -18.52 25.96 14.47
N LEU A 249 -17.50 25.15 14.25
CA LEU A 249 -16.14 25.60 13.92
C LEU A 249 -15.91 25.33 12.42
N SER A 250 -15.58 26.36 11.65
CA SER A 250 -15.34 26.21 10.22
C SER A 250 -14.00 26.77 9.77
N MET A 251 -13.31 26.03 8.87
CA MET A 251 -12.09 26.44 8.16
C MET A 251 -12.34 26.36 6.66
N ASN A 252 -13.07 27.34 6.11
CA ASN A 252 -13.45 27.36 4.70
C ASN A 252 -13.01 28.63 3.97
N LEU A 253 -12.10 29.41 4.54
CA LEU A 253 -11.63 30.67 3.99
C LEU A 253 -10.41 30.42 3.09
N GLY A 254 -10.56 30.67 1.83
CA GLY A 254 -9.73 30.49 0.62
C GLY A 254 -8.21 30.27 0.64
N ASN A 255 -7.51 30.46 1.75
CA ASN A 255 -6.04 30.39 1.84
C ASN A 255 -5.49 29.05 2.36
N ARG A 256 -6.36 28.06 2.62
CA ARG A 256 -6.00 26.75 3.15
C ARG A 256 -5.06 26.84 4.38
N PRO A 257 -5.50 27.51 5.45
CA PRO A 257 -4.68 27.65 6.65
C PRO A 257 -4.44 26.31 7.31
N GLU A 258 -3.34 26.21 8.05
CA GLU A 258 -3.02 25.01 8.82
C GLU A 258 -3.58 25.14 10.24
N LEU A 259 -4.22 24.08 10.72
CA LEU A 259 -4.62 23.90 12.10
C LEU A 259 -3.67 22.89 12.76
N PHE A 260 -2.92 23.34 13.75
CA PHE A 260 -2.17 22.49 14.67
C PHE A 260 -2.88 22.47 16.02
N ASN A 261 -3.23 21.29 16.50
CA ASN A 261 -3.86 21.08 17.79
C ASN A 261 -3.04 20.15 18.67
N ALA A 262 -2.52 20.64 19.77
CA ALA A 262 -1.90 19.87 20.84
C ALA A 262 -2.62 20.02 22.18
N GLY A 263 -3.72 20.79 22.19
CA GLY A 263 -4.62 20.98 23.31
C GLY A 263 -5.96 20.29 23.09
N ASN A 264 -7.03 20.97 23.47
CA ASN A 264 -8.40 20.51 23.26
C ASN A 264 -9.17 21.45 22.33
N ILE A 265 -9.84 20.89 21.33
CA ILE A 265 -10.82 21.60 20.49
C ILE A 265 -12.13 20.83 20.55
N GLU A 266 -13.19 21.49 20.98
CA GLU A 266 -14.52 20.95 21.13
C GLU A 266 -15.54 21.85 20.43
N ALA A 267 -16.36 21.27 19.57
CA ALA A 267 -17.54 21.94 19.01
C ALA A 267 -18.80 21.15 19.39
N ASP A 268 -19.81 21.85 19.91
CA ASP A 268 -21.06 21.21 20.35
C ASP A 268 -21.92 20.73 19.15
N ASP A 269 -21.62 21.23 17.92
CA ASP A 269 -22.31 20.88 16.68
C ASP A 269 -21.27 20.36 15.65
N GLU A 270 -20.87 21.13 14.67
CA GLU A 270 -20.06 20.67 13.52
C GLU A 270 -18.65 21.26 13.52
N ILE A 271 -17.67 20.46 13.08
CA ILE A 271 -16.35 20.93 12.63
C ILE A 271 -16.22 20.72 11.13
N THR A 272 -16.30 21.81 10.37
CA THR A 272 -16.12 21.82 8.92
C THR A 272 -14.73 22.29 8.53
N ILE A 273 -13.95 21.43 7.83
CA ILE A 273 -12.63 21.77 7.31
C ILE A 273 -12.63 21.64 5.78
N ASN A 274 -12.39 22.74 5.07
CA ASN A 274 -12.37 22.77 3.62
C ASN A 274 -10.99 23.15 3.08
N GLY A 275 -10.34 22.20 2.40
CA GLY A 275 -9.07 22.38 1.71
C GLY A 275 -7.86 22.64 2.60
N SER A 276 -7.99 22.54 3.92
CA SER A 276 -6.94 22.85 4.89
C SER A 276 -6.24 21.59 5.39
N ASN A 277 -5.03 21.78 5.93
CA ASN A 277 -4.31 20.72 6.65
C ASN A 277 -4.63 20.80 8.14
N VAL A 278 -4.92 19.66 8.75
CA VAL A 278 -5.12 19.53 10.20
C VAL A 278 -4.05 18.58 10.74
N ILE A 279 -3.34 19.00 11.76
CA ILE A 279 -2.36 18.20 12.50
C ILE A 279 -2.84 18.13 13.94
N ASN A 280 -3.38 16.99 14.35
CA ASN A 280 -3.93 16.78 15.68
C ASN A 280 -3.02 15.92 16.55
N HIS A 281 -2.44 16.53 17.57
CA HIS A 281 -1.66 15.88 18.64
C HIS A 281 -2.38 15.92 19.99
N GLY A 282 -3.60 16.49 20.04
CA GLY A 282 -4.45 16.62 21.23
C GLY A 282 -5.81 16.01 21.01
N THR A 283 -6.82 16.56 21.66
CA THR A 283 -8.22 16.14 21.48
C THR A 283 -8.93 17.02 20.48
N LEU A 284 -9.59 16.39 19.53
CA LEU A 284 -10.47 17.06 18.56
C LEU A 284 -11.83 16.36 18.63
N SER A 285 -12.86 17.08 19.10
CA SER A 285 -14.19 16.52 19.29
C SER A 285 -15.29 17.40 18.73
N ALA A 286 -16.29 16.78 18.12
CA ALA A 286 -17.48 17.45 17.59
C ALA A 286 -18.68 16.51 17.63
N HIS A 287 -19.88 17.08 17.41
CA HIS A 287 -21.04 16.25 17.12
C HIS A 287 -20.87 15.59 15.77
N GLU A 288 -20.42 16.34 14.76
CA GLU A 288 -20.16 15.87 13.40
C GLU A 288 -18.88 16.51 12.81
N PHE A 289 -18.17 15.77 11.95
CA PHE A 289 -17.05 16.31 11.18
C PHE A 289 -17.35 16.28 9.68
N ASN A 290 -17.10 17.42 9.02
CA ASN A 290 -17.20 17.53 7.58
C ASN A 290 -15.85 17.97 6.98
N PHE A 291 -15.11 17.03 6.45
CA PHE A 291 -13.82 17.25 5.81
C PHE A 291 -13.98 17.27 4.29
N VAL A 292 -13.74 18.40 3.67
CA VAL A 292 -13.87 18.61 2.22
C VAL A 292 -12.51 18.95 1.63
N ASN A 293 -11.96 18.07 0.76
CA ASN A 293 -10.63 18.26 0.17
C ASN A 293 -9.54 18.59 1.20
N ALA A 294 -9.70 18.10 2.41
CA ALA A 294 -8.81 18.32 3.54
C ALA A 294 -7.79 17.18 3.68
N ARG A 295 -6.71 17.47 4.39
CA ARG A 295 -5.72 16.45 4.77
C ARG A 295 -5.52 16.49 6.27
N ILE A 296 -5.81 15.39 6.91
CA ILE A 296 -5.88 15.27 8.36
C ILE A 296 -4.82 14.27 8.83
N LEU A 297 -3.92 14.72 9.69
CA LEU A 297 -2.98 13.88 10.42
C LEU A 297 -3.43 13.81 11.87
N ASN A 298 -4.01 12.70 12.27
CA ASN A 298 -4.45 12.48 13.65
C ASN A 298 -3.44 11.63 14.41
N LYS A 299 -2.85 12.19 15.46
CA LYS A 299 -1.87 11.51 16.33
C LYS A 299 -2.37 11.26 17.75
N ALA A 300 -3.57 11.71 18.05
CA ALA A 300 -4.19 11.51 19.35
C ALA A 300 -5.67 11.19 19.17
N ASP A 301 -6.57 11.89 19.82
CA ASP A 301 -7.99 11.53 19.82
C ASP A 301 -8.79 12.43 18.87
N LEU A 302 -9.54 11.80 17.95
CA LEU A 302 -10.58 12.42 17.13
C LEU A 302 -11.89 11.71 17.44
N THR A 303 -12.86 12.44 18.00
CA THR A 303 -14.12 11.86 18.46
C THR A 303 -15.31 12.58 17.85
N SER A 304 -16.16 11.86 17.13
CA SER A 304 -17.45 12.32 16.67
C SER A 304 -18.57 11.72 17.53
N VAL A 305 -19.62 12.51 17.78
CA VAL A 305 -20.85 12.00 18.39
C VAL A 305 -21.70 11.27 17.36
N THR A 306 -21.64 11.70 16.09
CA THR A 306 -22.31 11.05 14.95
C THR A 306 -21.29 10.75 13.86
N ASP A 307 -21.25 11.52 12.78
CA ASP A 307 -20.62 11.17 11.53
C ASP A 307 -19.27 11.86 11.27
N ILE A 308 -18.48 11.28 10.41
CA ILE A 308 -17.24 11.84 9.88
C ILE A 308 -17.29 11.79 8.35
N ASP A 309 -17.66 12.88 7.74
CA ASP A 309 -17.69 13.02 6.28
C ASP A 309 -16.30 13.28 5.71
N LEU A 310 -15.87 12.43 4.78
CA LEU A 310 -14.57 12.52 4.11
C LEU A 310 -14.70 12.82 2.61
N ASN A 311 -15.20 14.00 2.25
CA ASN A 311 -15.45 14.38 0.87
C ASN A 311 -14.17 14.82 0.13
N GLY A 312 -13.54 13.92 -0.63
CA GLY A 312 -12.27 14.19 -1.33
C GLY A 312 -11.09 14.37 -0.39
N SER A 313 -11.20 13.93 0.85
CA SER A 313 -10.23 14.15 1.92
C SER A 313 -9.37 12.92 2.21
N GLN A 314 -8.19 13.14 2.79
CA GLN A 314 -7.26 12.09 3.19
C GLN A 314 -7.02 12.16 4.70
N LEU A 315 -7.31 11.07 5.38
CA LEU A 315 -7.19 10.93 6.83
C LEU A 315 -6.08 9.94 7.18
N PHE A 316 -5.03 10.42 7.82
CA PHE A 316 -3.90 9.66 8.30
C PHE A 316 -4.00 9.52 9.82
N ASN A 317 -4.29 8.33 10.29
CA ASN A 317 -4.51 8.07 11.70
C ASN A 317 -3.34 7.33 12.35
N TYR A 318 -2.76 7.93 13.37
CA TYR A 318 -1.74 7.35 14.26
C TYR A 318 -2.24 7.27 15.71
N GLY A 319 -3.44 7.75 15.99
CA GLY A 319 -4.08 7.78 17.29
C GLY A 319 -5.40 7.02 17.28
N ASN A 320 -6.38 7.56 17.98
CA ASN A 320 -7.71 6.98 18.06
C ASN A 320 -8.71 7.83 17.28
N ILE A 321 -9.57 7.17 16.53
CA ILE A 321 -10.76 7.74 15.94
C ILE A 321 -11.94 6.97 16.48
N SER A 322 -12.88 7.67 17.07
CA SER A 322 -14.12 7.10 17.57
C SER A 322 -15.33 7.90 17.10
N PHE A 323 -16.38 7.19 16.75
CA PHE A 323 -17.67 7.75 16.38
C PHE A 323 -18.78 6.85 16.93
N ASP A 324 -20.04 7.32 16.91
CA ASP A 324 -21.11 6.59 17.58
C ASP A 324 -21.19 5.12 17.16
N GLU A 325 -21.35 4.22 18.13
CA GLU A 325 -21.43 2.77 17.89
C GLU A 325 -22.84 2.32 17.47
N ALA A 326 -23.86 3.17 17.64
CA ALA A 326 -25.24 2.81 17.33
C ALA A 326 -25.60 3.12 15.88
N ASP A 327 -25.26 4.32 15.42
CA ASP A 327 -25.65 4.84 14.10
C ASP A 327 -24.63 5.78 13.42
N GLY A 328 -23.48 6.07 14.05
CA GLY A 328 -22.47 6.95 13.47
C GLY A 328 -21.73 6.32 12.27
N GLU A 329 -21.35 7.16 11.31
CA GLU A 329 -20.75 6.70 10.04
C GLU A 329 -19.48 7.47 9.70
N ILE A 330 -18.50 6.77 9.08
CA ILE A 330 -17.48 7.42 8.26
C ILE A 330 -17.89 7.21 6.82
N GLU A 331 -18.25 8.30 6.14
CA GLU A 331 -18.75 8.21 4.78
C GLU A 331 -18.09 9.19 3.80
N THR A 332 -18.39 9.03 2.52
CA THR A 332 -18.04 10.00 1.48
C THR A 332 -19.06 10.05 0.37
N ASN A 333 -19.46 11.25 0.00
CA ASN A 333 -20.23 11.52 -1.21
C ASN A 333 -19.36 11.79 -2.44
N ASN A 334 -18.04 11.87 -2.28
CA ASN A 334 -17.07 12.09 -3.34
C ASN A 334 -15.88 11.16 -3.18
N SER A 335 -15.87 10.07 -3.94
CA SER A 335 -14.82 9.04 -3.88
C SER A 335 -13.50 9.47 -4.52
N THR A 336 -13.43 10.60 -5.22
CA THR A 336 -12.21 11.04 -5.87
C THR A 336 -11.15 11.40 -4.83
N ALA A 337 -10.09 10.60 -4.77
CA ALA A 337 -8.95 10.76 -3.85
C ALA A 337 -9.31 10.67 -2.35
N THR A 338 -10.48 10.16 -1.99
CA THR A 338 -10.85 9.94 -0.58
C THR A 338 -10.18 8.69 -0.05
N ALA A 339 -9.46 8.82 1.06
CA ALA A 339 -8.77 7.69 1.66
C ALA A 339 -8.59 7.83 3.18
N ILE A 340 -8.57 6.66 3.83
CA ILE A 340 -8.11 6.50 5.21
C ILE A 340 -6.83 5.68 5.20
N VAL A 341 -5.80 6.16 5.88
CA VAL A 341 -4.58 5.41 6.19
C VAL A 341 -4.49 5.27 7.70
N ASN A 342 -4.83 4.10 8.20
CA ASN A 342 -4.78 3.78 9.62
C ASN A 342 -3.45 3.10 9.93
N HIS A 343 -2.55 3.84 10.56
CA HIS A 343 -1.20 3.39 10.80
C HIS A 343 -1.11 2.34 11.92
N TYR A 344 0.05 1.77 12.05
CA TYR A 344 0.38 0.82 13.11
C TYR A 344 0.05 1.38 14.51
N GLU A 345 -0.54 0.55 15.37
CA GLU A 345 -1.05 0.90 16.70
C GLU A 345 -2.28 1.87 16.73
N ALA A 346 -2.67 2.43 15.61
CA ALA A 346 -3.82 3.31 15.54
C ALA A 346 -5.14 2.53 15.55
N ARG A 347 -6.18 3.17 16.06
CA ARG A 347 -7.51 2.57 16.20
C ARG A 347 -8.59 3.42 15.55
N ILE A 348 -9.50 2.73 14.88
CA ILE A 348 -10.77 3.31 14.39
C ILE A 348 -11.89 2.46 14.94
N SER A 349 -12.89 3.07 15.59
CA SER A 349 -14.05 2.38 16.17
C SER A 349 -15.33 3.19 16.02
N GLY A 350 -16.43 2.51 15.66
CA GLY A 350 -17.76 3.09 15.52
C GLY A 350 -18.74 2.18 14.82
N HIS A 351 -19.87 2.75 14.32
CA HIS A 351 -20.93 1.94 13.72
C HIS A 351 -20.60 1.51 12.30
N GLU A 352 -20.43 2.42 11.35
CA GLU A 352 -20.26 2.05 9.94
C GLU A 352 -19.13 2.84 9.26
N ILE A 353 -18.39 2.17 8.40
CA ILE A 353 -17.53 2.81 7.40
C ILE A 353 -18.11 2.45 6.05
N GLU A 354 -18.57 3.45 5.30
CA GLU A 354 -19.19 3.22 4.01
C GLU A 354 -18.76 4.17 2.90
N GLY A 355 -19.25 3.89 1.70
CA GLY A 355 -19.06 4.74 0.53
C GLY A 355 -17.84 4.38 -0.33
N GLY A 356 -17.51 5.29 -1.23
CA GLY A 356 -16.46 5.13 -2.22
C GLY A 356 -15.10 5.60 -1.71
N LEU A 357 -14.61 5.07 -0.61
CA LEU A 357 -13.30 5.44 -0.04
C LEU A 357 -12.33 4.26 0.00
N SER A 358 -11.05 4.54 -0.24
CA SER A 358 -10.00 3.54 -0.10
C SER A 358 -9.49 3.51 1.34
N VAL A 359 -9.36 2.32 1.90
CA VAL A 359 -8.87 2.13 3.28
C VAL A 359 -7.59 1.31 3.28
N TYR A 360 -6.56 1.85 3.89
CA TYR A 360 -5.25 1.25 4.08
C TYR A 360 -5.01 1.08 5.57
N ASN A 361 -5.04 -0.15 6.06
CA ASN A 361 -5.01 -0.44 7.48
C ASN A 361 -3.77 -1.24 7.89
N ASP A 362 -2.88 -0.60 8.64
CA ASP A 362 -1.79 -1.23 9.38
C ASP A 362 -2.10 -1.30 10.90
N GLY A 363 -3.28 -0.84 11.32
CA GLY A 363 -3.73 -0.76 12.70
C GLY A 363 -4.97 -1.62 12.97
N PHE A 364 -5.82 -1.12 13.83
CA PHE A 364 -7.02 -1.81 14.28
C PHE A 364 -8.28 -1.05 13.86
N ILE A 365 -9.22 -1.74 13.21
CA ILE A 365 -10.54 -1.21 12.86
C ILE A 365 -11.60 -2.10 13.47
N GLU A 366 -12.55 -1.53 14.21
CA GLU A 366 -13.69 -2.22 14.78
C GLU A 366 -14.98 -1.44 14.48
N THR A 367 -15.89 -2.05 13.71
CA THR A 367 -17.15 -1.42 13.32
C THR A 367 -18.31 -2.44 13.35
N SER A 368 -19.54 -1.93 13.36
CA SER A 368 -20.71 -2.80 13.16
C SER A 368 -20.82 -3.21 11.69
N LYS A 369 -20.59 -2.25 10.78
CA LYS A 369 -20.60 -2.50 9.34
C LYS A 369 -19.40 -1.87 8.67
N PHE A 370 -18.92 -2.51 7.61
CA PHE A 370 -17.85 -1.99 6.79
C PHE A 370 -18.15 -2.31 5.32
N THR A 371 -18.64 -1.32 4.59
CA THR A 371 -19.19 -1.51 3.25
C THR A 371 -18.56 -0.56 2.24
N ASN A 372 -18.27 -1.06 1.06
CA ASN A 372 -17.76 -0.25 -0.04
C ASN A 372 -18.37 -0.72 -1.37
N SER A 373 -19.13 0.15 -2.01
CA SER A 373 -19.87 -0.17 -3.24
C SER A 373 -19.08 0.09 -4.53
N SER A 374 -17.94 0.74 -4.46
CA SER A 374 -17.17 1.20 -5.62
C SER A 374 -15.99 0.28 -5.98
N SER A 375 -15.11 0.76 -6.83
CA SER A 375 -13.85 0.10 -7.20
C SER A 375 -12.71 0.33 -6.22
N ASP A 376 -12.96 1.04 -5.14
CA ASP A 376 -11.96 1.39 -4.15
C ASP A 376 -11.46 0.16 -3.38
N VAL A 377 -10.32 0.30 -2.74
CA VAL A 377 -9.54 -0.82 -2.20
C VAL A 377 -9.59 -0.83 -0.68
N LEU A 378 -9.78 -2.01 -0.10
CA LEU A 378 -9.31 -2.28 1.25
C LEU A 378 -7.95 -2.99 1.16
N TYR A 379 -6.90 -2.33 1.60
CA TYR A 379 -5.62 -2.97 1.86
C TYR A 379 -5.44 -3.11 3.38
N ASN A 380 -5.44 -4.33 3.87
CA ASN A 380 -5.37 -4.58 5.31
C ASN A 380 -4.17 -5.47 5.65
N SER A 381 -3.26 -4.95 6.46
CA SER A 381 -2.11 -5.70 6.98
C SER A 381 -2.20 -5.94 8.49
N CYS A 382 -3.32 -5.59 9.11
CA CYS A 382 -3.54 -5.84 10.52
C CYS A 382 -4.96 -6.37 10.79
N THR A 383 -5.72 -5.76 11.68
CA THR A 383 -6.98 -6.32 12.16
C THR A 383 -8.17 -5.47 11.76
N VAL A 384 -9.15 -6.12 11.16
CA VAL A 384 -10.49 -5.56 10.94
C VAL A 384 -11.51 -6.48 11.60
N ILE A 385 -12.29 -5.95 12.54
CA ILE A 385 -13.41 -6.64 13.18
C ILE A 385 -14.70 -5.93 12.76
N VAL A 386 -15.66 -6.71 12.27
CA VAL A 386 -16.96 -6.22 11.85
C VAL A 386 -18.04 -6.99 12.59
N LYS A 387 -18.87 -6.30 13.36
CA LYS A 387 -19.87 -6.96 14.23
C LYS A 387 -21.07 -7.51 13.47
N LYS A 388 -21.41 -6.93 12.30
CA LYS A 388 -22.62 -7.29 11.54
C LYS A 388 -22.32 -7.63 10.08
N GLU A 389 -21.82 -6.68 9.27
CA GLU A 389 -21.75 -6.82 7.83
C GLU A 389 -20.44 -6.26 7.25
N PHE A 390 -19.78 -7.07 6.43
CA PHE A 390 -18.64 -6.66 5.62
C PHE A 390 -18.92 -6.88 4.13
N LYS A 391 -18.87 -5.80 3.33
CA LYS A 391 -19.12 -5.86 1.88
C LYS A 391 -18.04 -5.12 1.11
N PHE A 392 -17.26 -5.84 0.31
CA PHE A 392 -16.19 -5.25 -0.50
C PHE A 392 -16.05 -5.90 -1.86
N ARG A 393 -15.49 -5.12 -2.82
CA ARG A 393 -15.10 -5.61 -4.14
C ARG A 393 -13.62 -5.95 -4.21
N ASN A 394 -12.75 -5.06 -3.80
CA ASN A 394 -11.31 -5.24 -3.89
C ASN A 394 -10.70 -5.29 -2.49
N VAL A 395 -10.25 -6.46 -2.09
CA VAL A 395 -9.64 -6.69 -0.77
C VAL A 395 -8.26 -7.28 -0.97
N THR A 396 -7.26 -6.65 -0.39
CA THR A 396 -5.91 -7.19 -0.27
C THR A 396 -5.57 -7.33 1.20
N LEU A 397 -5.25 -8.54 1.63
CA LEU A 397 -4.74 -8.82 2.96
C LEU A 397 -3.26 -9.17 2.86
N ASN A 398 -2.44 -8.48 3.62
CA ASN A 398 -1.01 -8.76 3.75
C ASN A 398 -0.68 -9.04 5.21
N LYS A 399 -0.67 -10.29 5.62
CA LYS A 399 -0.61 -10.73 7.03
C LYS A 399 -1.74 -10.17 7.88
N GLY A 400 -2.84 -9.76 7.23
CA GLY A 400 -3.98 -9.13 7.87
C GLY A 400 -5.12 -10.10 8.15
N SER A 401 -6.00 -9.71 9.06
CA SER A 401 -7.22 -10.46 9.37
C SER A 401 -8.47 -9.61 9.22
N ILE A 402 -9.53 -10.26 8.74
CA ILE A 402 -10.89 -9.74 8.78
C ILE A 402 -11.74 -10.75 9.52
N THR A 403 -12.36 -10.32 10.61
CA THR A 403 -13.30 -11.15 11.39
C THR A 403 -14.67 -10.50 11.39
N ALA A 404 -15.67 -11.20 10.85
CA ALA A 404 -17.06 -10.81 11.00
C ALA A 404 -17.68 -11.56 12.18
N GLY A 405 -18.05 -10.81 13.20
CA GLY A 405 -18.55 -11.33 14.46
C GLY A 405 -17.60 -11.08 15.64
N ARG A 406 -18.10 -11.30 16.83
CA ARG A 406 -17.32 -11.12 18.04
C ARG A 406 -16.41 -12.33 18.27
N ALA A 407 -15.19 -12.08 18.68
CA ALA A 407 -14.22 -13.11 19.03
C ALA A 407 -14.51 -13.84 20.35
N ASP A 408 -15.55 -13.45 21.07
CA ASP A 408 -15.90 -14.01 22.36
C ASP A 408 -16.73 -15.29 22.18
N GLU A 409 -16.11 -16.42 22.37
CA GLU A 409 -16.70 -17.77 22.18
C GLU A 409 -17.78 -18.14 23.20
N THR A 410 -18.03 -17.29 24.21
CA THR A 410 -18.97 -17.57 25.27
C THR A 410 -20.39 -17.07 24.98
N ASP A 411 -20.59 -16.25 23.96
CA ASP A 411 -21.88 -15.67 23.63
C ASP A 411 -22.59 -16.51 22.55
N THR A 412 -23.50 -17.36 22.99
CA THR A 412 -24.31 -18.22 22.12
C THR A 412 -25.45 -17.50 21.39
N GLU A 413 -25.64 -16.21 21.62
CA GLU A 413 -26.66 -15.40 20.95
C GLU A 413 -26.07 -14.51 19.89
N TRP A 414 -25.86 -15.06 18.71
CA TRP A 414 -25.49 -14.32 17.49
C TRP A 414 -26.72 -13.68 16.86
N LEU A 415 -26.96 -12.40 17.08
CA LEU A 415 -28.03 -11.61 16.46
C LEU A 415 -27.50 -10.28 15.93
N PRO A 416 -27.78 -9.91 14.70
CA PRO A 416 -28.02 -10.67 13.48
C PRO A 416 -26.75 -11.34 12.94
N VAL A 417 -26.86 -12.27 12.00
CA VAL A 417 -25.75 -13.10 11.50
C VAL A 417 -24.61 -12.24 10.96
N PRO A 418 -23.42 -12.28 11.57
CA PRO A 418 -22.26 -11.58 11.05
C PRO A 418 -21.87 -12.17 9.69
N GLU A 419 -21.97 -11.36 8.64
CA GLU A 419 -21.72 -11.85 7.29
C GLU A 419 -20.63 -11.06 6.56
N ILE A 420 -19.89 -11.78 5.74
CA ILE A 420 -19.01 -11.23 4.72
C ILE A 420 -19.66 -11.48 3.37
N GLU A 421 -19.84 -10.43 2.60
CA GLU A 421 -20.43 -10.50 1.29
C GLU A 421 -19.48 -9.96 0.23
N THR A 422 -19.27 -10.71 -0.84
CA THR A 422 -18.54 -10.18 -2.00
C THR A 422 -19.47 -9.33 -2.85
N LEU A 423 -19.00 -8.21 -3.32
CA LEU A 423 -19.69 -7.47 -4.37
C LEU A 423 -19.48 -8.12 -5.75
N SER A 424 -20.24 -7.67 -6.75
CA SER A 424 -20.07 -8.15 -8.12
C SER A 424 -18.65 -7.88 -8.64
N ASN A 425 -18.06 -8.89 -9.31
CA ASN A 425 -16.68 -8.84 -9.82
C ASN A 425 -15.63 -8.59 -8.73
N ALA A 426 -15.79 -9.24 -7.57
CA ALA A 426 -14.93 -9.06 -6.43
C ALA A 426 -13.58 -9.77 -6.59
N ARG A 427 -12.55 -9.16 -6.03
CA ARG A 427 -11.18 -9.70 -5.96
C ARG A 427 -10.69 -9.69 -4.53
N PHE A 428 -10.34 -10.87 -4.03
CA PHE A 428 -9.77 -11.07 -2.70
C PHE A 428 -8.38 -11.65 -2.84
N THR A 429 -7.37 -10.86 -2.53
CA THR A 429 -5.96 -11.29 -2.52
C THR A 429 -5.49 -11.42 -1.09
N LEU A 430 -5.04 -12.60 -0.71
CA LEU A 430 -4.53 -12.91 0.63
C LEU A 430 -3.05 -13.27 0.51
N THR A 431 -2.21 -12.63 1.31
CA THR A 431 -0.76 -12.90 1.30
C THR A 431 -0.30 -13.32 2.69
N ASP A 432 0.68 -14.19 2.72
CA ASP A 432 1.50 -14.54 3.89
C ASP A 432 0.75 -14.76 5.21
N GLY A 433 -0.17 -15.71 5.23
CA GLY A 433 -0.85 -16.08 6.46
C GLY A 433 -2.04 -15.19 6.81
N SER A 434 -2.64 -14.52 5.84
CA SER A 434 -3.85 -13.71 6.05
C SER A 434 -5.09 -14.55 6.33
N MET A 435 -6.03 -13.99 7.10
CA MET A 435 -7.24 -14.70 7.51
C MET A 435 -8.51 -13.89 7.29
N ILE A 436 -9.54 -14.57 6.78
CA ILE A 436 -10.92 -14.07 6.78
C ILE A 436 -11.76 -15.05 7.59
N LYS A 437 -12.44 -14.58 8.61
CA LYS A 437 -13.32 -15.37 9.49
C LYS A 437 -14.71 -14.76 9.54
N ALA A 438 -15.76 -15.59 9.34
CA ALA A 438 -17.13 -15.13 9.40
C ALA A 438 -18.07 -16.28 9.83
N LYS A 439 -19.28 -15.97 10.28
CA LYS A 439 -20.34 -16.97 10.44
C LYS A 439 -20.90 -17.37 9.07
N GLU A 440 -21.14 -16.40 8.18
CA GLU A 440 -21.56 -16.64 6.81
C GLU A 440 -20.68 -15.84 5.84
N PHE A 441 -20.21 -16.50 4.81
CA PHE A 441 -19.46 -15.86 3.71
C PHE A 441 -20.27 -16.04 2.41
N ARG A 442 -20.79 -14.95 1.87
CA ARG A 442 -21.63 -14.93 0.66
C ARG A 442 -20.87 -14.51 -0.56
N VAL A 443 -20.79 -15.36 -1.55
CA VAL A 443 -20.24 -15.07 -2.87
C VAL A 443 -21.38 -14.69 -3.80
N LYS A 444 -21.46 -13.41 -4.13
CA LYS A 444 -22.56 -12.84 -4.92
C LYS A 444 -22.34 -13.01 -6.43
N ARG A 445 -22.89 -12.08 -7.22
CA ARG A 445 -22.92 -12.11 -8.69
C ARG A 445 -21.60 -11.68 -9.30
N GLY A 446 -21.42 -12.02 -10.58
CA GLY A 446 -20.24 -11.62 -11.37
C GLY A 446 -19.06 -12.58 -11.23
N ASP A 447 -17.91 -12.14 -11.67
CA ASP A 447 -16.68 -12.91 -11.61
C ASP A 447 -16.02 -12.63 -10.26
N VAL A 448 -15.85 -13.66 -9.44
CA VAL A 448 -15.25 -13.54 -8.12
C VAL A 448 -13.94 -14.33 -8.11
N ILE A 449 -12.87 -13.66 -7.74
CA ILE A 449 -11.52 -14.22 -7.72
C ILE A 449 -11.01 -14.23 -6.27
N PHE A 450 -10.62 -15.42 -5.82
CA PHE A 450 -9.87 -15.61 -4.58
C PHE A 450 -8.46 -16.05 -4.93
N ARG A 451 -7.49 -15.31 -4.43
CA ARG A 451 -6.08 -15.55 -4.67
C ARG A 451 -5.32 -15.57 -3.36
N ALA A 452 -4.43 -16.53 -3.16
CA ALA A 452 -3.41 -16.40 -2.13
C ALA A 452 -2.02 -16.33 -2.78
N VAL A 453 -1.21 -15.40 -2.29
CA VAL A 453 0.17 -15.21 -2.72
C VAL A 453 1.02 -15.31 -1.47
N ASN A 454 1.78 -16.40 -1.34
CA ASN A 454 2.61 -16.63 -0.17
C ASN A 454 4.07 -16.71 -0.59
N VAL A 455 4.94 -16.09 0.21
CA VAL A 455 6.39 -16.07 -0.04
C VAL A 455 7.03 -17.42 0.30
N THR A 456 6.46 -18.15 1.27
CA THR A 456 6.94 -19.47 1.66
C THR A 456 5.86 -20.53 1.48
N ASN A 457 6.27 -21.80 1.26
CA ASN A 457 5.33 -22.91 1.12
C ASN A 457 4.64 -23.32 2.42
N ASP A 458 5.11 -22.82 3.56
CA ASP A 458 4.60 -23.15 4.89
C ASP A 458 3.54 -22.17 5.37
N ASP A 459 3.49 -20.97 4.79
CA ASP A 459 2.50 -19.95 5.14
C ASP A 459 1.22 -20.16 4.34
N LYS A 460 0.12 -20.41 5.03
CA LYS A 460 -1.19 -20.58 4.42
C LYS A 460 -2.07 -19.38 4.76
N SER A 461 -2.84 -18.94 3.78
CA SER A 461 -3.92 -17.97 4.00
C SER A 461 -5.25 -18.71 4.12
N MET A 462 -6.20 -18.19 4.91
CA MET A 462 -7.42 -18.90 5.24
C MET A 462 -8.67 -18.05 5.02
N ILE A 463 -9.69 -18.66 4.45
CA ILE A 463 -11.09 -18.20 4.53
C ILE A 463 -11.86 -19.21 5.34
N LYS A 464 -12.37 -18.82 6.52
CA LYS A 464 -13.08 -19.68 7.44
C LYS A 464 -14.46 -19.14 7.71
N ALA A 465 -15.49 -19.93 7.43
CA ALA A 465 -16.86 -19.54 7.70
C ALA A 465 -17.69 -20.74 8.12
N GLY A 466 -18.68 -20.50 8.98
CA GLY A 466 -19.66 -21.55 9.31
C GLY A 466 -20.41 -22.02 8.06
N THR A 467 -20.78 -21.08 7.17
CA THR A 467 -21.38 -21.36 5.87
C THR A 467 -20.76 -20.49 4.79
N ILE A 468 -20.38 -21.10 3.66
CA ILE A 468 -19.94 -20.41 2.46
C ILE A 468 -21.04 -20.60 1.41
N LYS A 469 -21.71 -19.51 1.04
CA LYS A 469 -22.90 -19.54 0.21
C LYS A 469 -22.67 -18.90 -1.15
N PHE A 470 -22.84 -19.65 -2.22
CA PHE A 470 -22.73 -19.15 -3.57
C PHE A 470 -24.10 -18.68 -4.09
N GLU A 471 -24.24 -17.36 -4.29
CA GLU A 471 -25.46 -16.72 -4.79
C GLU A 471 -25.28 -16.22 -6.23
N HIS A 472 -25.43 -17.13 -7.19
CA HIS A 472 -25.40 -16.82 -8.63
C HIS A 472 -24.13 -16.07 -9.13
N PRO A 473 -22.91 -16.41 -8.71
CA PRO A 473 -21.72 -15.88 -9.36
C PRO A 473 -21.68 -16.35 -10.83
N SER A 474 -21.11 -15.53 -11.73
CA SER A 474 -20.90 -15.92 -13.13
C SER A 474 -19.76 -16.92 -13.22
N THR A 475 -18.63 -16.58 -12.60
CA THR A 475 -17.50 -17.47 -12.39
C THR A 475 -16.96 -17.30 -10.97
N VAL A 476 -16.37 -18.35 -10.42
CA VAL A 476 -15.59 -18.29 -9.19
C VAL A 476 -14.26 -18.94 -9.49
N GLN A 477 -13.19 -18.19 -9.33
CA GLN A 477 -11.83 -18.65 -9.54
C GLN A 477 -11.11 -18.72 -8.19
N LEU A 478 -10.53 -19.87 -7.93
CA LEU A 478 -9.63 -20.09 -6.80
C LEU A 478 -8.22 -20.26 -7.36
N LEU A 479 -7.38 -19.27 -7.15
CA LEU A 479 -6.06 -19.15 -7.77
C LEU A 479 -4.98 -19.30 -6.71
N SER A 480 -4.84 -20.49 -6.13
CA SER A 480 -3.70 -20.82 -5.27
C SER A 480 -3.88 -22.17 -4.59
N ASN A 481 -2.77 -22.87 -4.38
CA ASN A 481 -2.69 -24.07 -3.55
C ASN A 481 -2.48 -23.79 -2.04
N ASN A 482 -2.22 -22.57 -1.66
CA ASN A 482 -1.96 -22.16 -0.26
C ASN A 482 -3.15 -21.43 0.38
N LEU A 483 -4.28 -21.32 -0.31
CA LEU A 483 -5.51 -20.83 0.25
C LEU A 483 -6.34 -21.99 0.81
N VAL A 484 -6.52 -21.96 2.11
CA VAL A 484 -7.39 -22.90 2.81
C VAL A 484 -8.77 -22.29 2.90
N ILE A 485 -9.78 -23.05 2.51
CA ILE A 485 -11.18 -22.65 2.67
C ILE A 485 -11.87 -23.68 3.57
N GLU A 486 -12.40 -23.24 4.70
CA GLU A 486 -13.12 -24.06 5.64
C GLU A 486 -14.54 -23.55 5.82
N GLY A 487 -15.51 -24.46 5.80
CA GLY A 487 -16.91 -24.18 6.05
C GLY A 487 -17.87 -25.06 5.26
N LYS A 488 -19.16 -25.01 5.65
CA LYS A 488 -20.22 -25.70 4.92
C LYS A 488 -20.54 -24.97 3.63
N ILE A 489 -20.34 -25.63 2.48
CA ILE A 489 -20.63 -25.03 1.19
C ILE A 489 -22.09 -25.19 0.82
N GLU A 490 -22.77 -24.09 0.51
CA GLU A 490 -24.13 -24.03 0.05
C GLU A 490 -24.25 -23.33 -1.33
N GLY A 491 -25.15 -23.79 -2.16
CA GLY A 491 -25.44 -23.27 -3.49
C GLY A 491 -25.36 -24.29 -4.61
N PRO A 492 -25.67 -23.90 -5.86
CA PRO A 492 -25.64 -24.79 -7.00
C PRO A 492 -24.24 -25.31 -7.32
N ASP A 493 -24.11 -26.62 -7.58
CA ASP A 493 -22.80 -27.27 -7.82
C ASP A 493 -21.98 -26.62 -8.96
N ARG A 494 -22.66 -26.10 -9.99
CA ARG A 494 -22.01 -25.44 -11.14
C ARG A 494 -21.23 -24.16 -10.81
N TYR A 495 -21.45 -23.57 -9.64
CA TYR A 495 -20.81 -22.33 -9.22
C TYR A 495 -19.74 -22.55 -8.15
N ARG A 496 -19.52 -23.78 -7.71
CA ARG A 496 -18.55 -24.09 -6.69
C ARG A 496 -17.16 -24.18 -7.30
N PRO A 497 -16.16 -23.55 -6.73
CA PRO A 497 -14.76 -23.75 -7.14
C PRO A 497 -14.27 -25.17 -6.81
N PHE A 498 -15.04 -25.95 -6.03
CA PHE A 498 -14.73 -27.30 -5.58
C PHE A 498 -15.64 -28.33 -6.19
N LYS A 499 -15.15 -29.52 -6.50
CA LYS A 499 -15.98 -30.66 -6.99
C LYS A 499 -16.80 -31.27 -5.85
N LYS A 500 -17.91 -31.88 -6.23
CA LYS A 500 -18.97 -32.40 -5.35
C LYS A 500 -18.51 -33.39 -4.25
N ASN A 501 -17.38 -34.01 -4.39
CA ASN A 501 -16.86 -35.00 -3.44
C ASN A 501 -15.65 -34.53 -2.62
N GLU A 502 -15.31 -33.26 -2.73
CA GLU A 502 -14.24 -32.70 -1.92
C GLU A 502 -14.85 -32.28 -0.61
N SER A 503 -14.45 -32.99 0.41
CA SER A 503 -14.71 -32.56 1.77
C SER A 503 -13.87 -31.31 2.04
N VAL A 504 -14.38 -30.14 1.63
CA VAL A 504 -14.10 -28.94 2.40
C VAL A 504 -14.59 -29.28 3.79
N ASN A 505 -13.70 -29.31 4.76
CA ASN A 505 -13.99 -29.83 6.07
C ASN A 505 -15.31 -29.30 6.58
N THR A 506 -16.32 -30.17 6.70
CA THR A 506 -17.65 -29.80 7.20
C THR A 506 -17.67 -29.65 8.72
N GLY A 507 -16.55 -29.89 9.41
CA GLY A 507 -16.29 -29.64 10.80
C GLY A 507 -15.28 -28.52 10.93
N TYR A 508 -15.60 -27.56 11.76
CA TYR A 508 -14.73 -26.49 12.19
C TYR A 508 -13.58 -27.11 13.00
N ASP A 509 -12.51 -27.51 12.31
CA ASP A 509 -11.32 -28.05 12.98
C ASP A 509 -10.24 -26.96 12.99
N GLU A 510 -10.16 -26.28 14.10
CA GLU A 510 -9.23 -25.19 14.36
C GLU A 510 -7.77 -25.65 14.46
N SER A 511 -7.49 -26.95 14.31
CA SER A 511 -6.25 -27.58 14.74
C SER A 511 -5.13 -27.63 13.71
N LYS A 512 -5.28 -27.06 12.50
CA LYS A 512 -4.41 -27.46 11.40
C LYS A 512 -3.42 -26.42 10.87
N TYR A 513 -3.59 -25.15 11.15
CA TYR A 513 -2.80 -24.13 10.46
C TYR A 513 -2.29 -23.04 11.40
N THR A 514 -1.01 -22.76 11.32
CA THR A 514 -0.44 -21.55 11.89
C THR A 514 -0.72 -20.40 10.94
N ILE A 515 -1.49 -19.40 11.38
CA ILE A 515 -1.77 -18.17 10.63
C ILE A 515 -1.12 -17.02 11.38
N GLU A 516 -0.16 -16.38 10.72
CA GLU A 516 0.49 -15.20 11.24
C GLU A 516 -0.24 -13.95 10.73
N THR A 517 -0.96 -13.28 11.59
CA THR A 517 -1.60 -12.00 11.31
C THR A 517 -0.99 -10.90 12.17
N CYS A 518 -1.34 -9.65 11.93
CA CYS A 518 -1.00 -8.53 12.82
C CYS A 518 -1.47 -8.77 14.28
N GLY A 519 -2.55 -9.54 14.45
CA GLY A 519 -3.00 -10.00 15.76
C GLY A 519 -2.14 -11.10 16.38
N GLY A 520 -1.06 -11.51 15.69
CA GLY A 520 -0.15 -12.54 16.13
C GLY A 520 -0.29 -13.85 15.38
N ILE A 521 0.48 -14.84 15.82
CA ILE A 521 0.43 -16.19 15.28
C ILE A 521 -0.75 -16.90 15.92
N TYR A 522 -1.71 -17.29 15.11
CA TYR A 522 -2.82 -18.10 15.55
C TYR A 522 -2.42 -19.57 15.50
N ASP A 523 -2.11 -20.14 16.66
CA ASP A 523 -1.76 -21.55 16.82
C ASP A 523 -2.93 -22.31 17.44
N GLU A 524 -3.79 -22.81 16.57
CA GLU A 524 -4.84 -23.73 16.98
C GLU A 524 -4.30 -25.17 16.92
N GLY A 525 -3.40 -25.50 17.82
CA GLY A 525 -2.97 -26.82 18.23
C GLY A 525 -2.98 -27.93 17.17
N ASN A 526 -1.80 -28.33 16.76
CA ASN A 526 -1.56 -29.42 15.82
C ASN A 526 -2.03 -30.78 16.41
N LYS A 527 -3.28 -31.16 16.14
CA LYS A 527 -3.76 -32.53 16.37
C LYS A 527 -3.77 -33.24 15.04
N GLY A 528 -2.71 -34.02 14.82
CA GLY A 528 -2.45 -34.73 13.58
C GLY A 528 -3.67 -35.54 13.10
N GLU A 529 -4.18 -35.15 11.95
CA GLU A 529 -4.87 -35.98 11.00
C GLU A 529 -4.24 -35.74 9.62
N GLU A 530 -4.17 -36.79 8.82
CA GLU A 530 -3.53 -36.79 7.50
C GLU A 530 -4.11 -35.68 6.60
N GLU A 531 -3.20 -34.90 5.99
CA GLU A 531 -3.54 -33.94 4.93
C GLU A 531 -4.39 -34.64 3.86
N LYS A 532 -5.65 -34.24 3.73
CA LYS A 532 -6.39 -34.58 2.52
C LYS A 532 -5.87 -33.67 1.42
N ASN A 533 -5.11 -34.26 0.52
CA ASN A 533 -4.61 -33.60 -0.68
C ASN A 533 -5.72 -32.83 -1.42
N PRO A 534 -5.48 -31.61 -1.86
CA PRO A 534 -6.39 -30.92 -2.77
C PRO A 534 -6.59 -31.79 -4.03
N ASP A 535 -7.77 -31.68 -4.65
CA ASP A 535 -7.98 -32.34 -5.95
C ASP A 535 -7.08 -31.70 -7.01
N PHE A 536 -6.19 -32.51 -7.50
CA PHE A 536 -5.30 -32.12 -8.56
C PHE A 536 -5.93 -32.34 -9.96
N PRO A 537 -5.56 -31.51 -10.89
CA PRO A 537 -4.55 -30.46 -10.86
C PRO A 537 -5.05 -29.17 -10.22
N ILE A 538 -4.19 -28.47 -9.50
CA ILE A 538 -4.44 -27.11 -8.98
C ILE A 538 -3.95 -26.05 -9.95
N GLU A 539 -4.58 -24.90 -9.95
CA GLU A 539 -4.18 -23.75 -10.76
C GLU A 539 -3.49 -22.71 -9.87
N ILE A 540 -2.30 -22.27 -10.29
CA ILE A 540 -1.54 -21.17 -9.68
C ILE A 540 -1.53 -20.03 -10.67
N GLU A 541 -2.07 -18.89 -10.31
CA GLU A 541 -2.03 -17.66 -11.13
C GLU A 541 -0.99 -16.70 -10.59
N ASP A 542 -0.22 -16.14 -11.51
CA ASP A 542 0.64 -14.98 -11.31
C ASP A 542 0.07 -13.85 -12.17
N SER A 543 -0.55 -12.87 -11.52
CA SER A 543 -1.14 -11.70 -12.16
C SER A 543 -0.21 -10.50 -12.16
N ASP A 544 1.06 -10.69 -11.77
CA ASP A 544 2.05 -9.64 -11.90
C ASP A 544 2.22 -9.27 -13.37
N VAL A 545 2.21 -7.99 -13.63
CA VAL A 545 2.40 -7.46 -14.97
C VAL A 545 3.88 -7.22 -15.19
N TYR A 546 4.39 -7.72 -16.31
CA TYR A 546 5.79 -7.49 -16.71
C TYR A 546 5.82 -6.86 -18.10
N THR A 547 6.60 -5.81 -18.25
CA THR A 547 6.87 -5.20 -19.55
C THR A 547 8.26 -5.56 -20.02
N PHE A 548 8.37 -6.10 -21.22
CA PHE A 548 9.61 -6.39 -21.94
C PHE A 548 9.82 -5.29 -22.95
N ALA A 549 10.92 -4.56 -22.82
CA ALA A 549 11.26 -3.43 -23.67
C ALA A 549 12.63 -3.63 -24.30
N PHE A 550 12.74 -3.43 -25.61
CA PHE A 550 13.90 -3.79 -26.42
C PHE A 550 14.40 -2.64 -27.28
N GLU A 551 15.70 -2.64 -27.52
CA GLU A 551 16.43 -1.91 -28.57
C GLU A 551 16.82 -2.84 -29.72
N ASP A 552 16.71 -2.38 -30.95
CA ASP A 552 16.97 -3.18 -32.15
C ASP A 552 18.42 -3.08 -32.68
N ASN A 553 19.17 -2.12 -32.19
CA ASN A 553 20.47 -1.76 -32.76
C ASN A 553 21.68 -2.51 -32.17
N TRP A 554 21.45 -3.50 -31.27
CA TRP A 554 22.56 -4.33 -30.81
C TRP A 554 23.46 -4.80 -31.97
N PRO A 555 24.80 -4.66 -31.90
CA PRO A 555 25.66 -4.40 -30.73
C PRO A 555 26.01 -2.92 -30.44
N VAL A 556 25.35 -1.95 -31.09
CA VAL A 556 25.51 -0.51 -30.79
C VAL A 556 24.25 0.01 -30.08
N TYR A 557 24.38 1.12 -29.33
CA TYR A 557 23.29 1.61 -28.49
C TYR A 557 22.07 2.16 -29.27
N GLY A 558 22.25 2.66 -30.51
CA GLY A 558 21.14 3.32 -31.18
C GLY A 558 20.74 4.63 -30.47
N ASP A 559 19.44 4.93 -30.47
CA ASP A 559 18.83 6.05 -29.76
C ASP A 559 18.51 5.74 -28.30
N PHE A 560 18.52 4.48 -27.92
CA PHE A 560 18.42 3.99 -26.55
C PHE A 560 17.13 4.43 -25.85
N ASP A 561 16.00 4.29 -26.52
CA ASP A 561 14.70 4.71 -26.03
C ASP A 561 13.80 3.54 -25.57
N MET A 562 14.27 2.30 -25.70
CA MET A 562 13.61 1.09 -25.22
C MET A 562 12.17 0.93 -25.73
N ASN A 563 11.89 1.37 -26.94
CA ASN A 563 10.57 1.32 -27.55
C ASN A 563 10.52 0.60 -28.90
N ASP A 564 11.66 0.10 -29.37
CA ASP A 564 11.74 -0.61 -30.64
C ASP A 564 10.84 -1.84 -30.71
N LEU A 565 10.67 -2.53 -29.56
CA LEU A 565 9.70 -3.58 -29.39
C LEU A 565 9.23 -3.59 -27.93
N VAL A 566 7.93 -3.46 -27.70
CA VAL A 566 7.34 -3.50 -26.37
C VAL A 566 6.28 -4.60 -26.29
N ILE A 567 6.52 -5.56 -25.39
CA ILE A 567 5.61 -6.68 -25.12
C ILE A 567 5.28 -6.67 -23.64
N VAL A 568 4.01 -6.82 -23.28
CA VAL A 568 3.55 -6.90 -21.90
C VAL A 568 3.03 -8.30 -21.62
N MET A 569 3.45 -8.90 -20.53
CA MET A 569 2.84 -10.10 -19.96
C MET A 569 1.87 -9.65 -18.85
N SER A 570 0.59 -9.90 -19.05
CA SER A 570 -0.47 -9.46 -18.13
C SER A 570 -1.04 -10.57 -17.26
N ARG A 571 -0.71 -11.82 -17.59
CA ARG A 571 -1.23 -13.00 -16.90
C ARG A 571 -0.35 -14.22 -17.14
N LYS A 572 -0.13 -14.98 -16.09
CA LYS A 572 0.50 -16.32 -16.17
C LYS A 572 -0.21 -17.26 -15.20
N GLU A 573 -0.67 -18.40 -15.68
CA GLU A 573 -1.32 -19.45 -14.89
C GLU A 573 -0.58 -20.76 -15.08
N LEU A 574 -0.36 -21.48 -13.98
CA LEU A 574 0.22 -22.82 -13.98
C LEU A 574 -0.80 -23.82 -13.43
N GLN A 575 -0.95 -24.94 -14.11
CA GLN A 575 -1.70 -26.10 -13.60
C GLN A 575 -0.72 -27.13 -13.09
N VAL A 576 -0.85 -27.52 -11.82
CA VAL A 576 0.13 -28.37 -11.11
C VAL A 576 -0.53 -29.66 -10.65
N ASP A 577 0.14 -30.78 -10.87
CA ASP A 577 -0.30 -32.10 -10.41
C ASP A 577 0.02 -32.35 -8.92
N LYS A 578 -0.45 -33.50 -8.40
CA LYS A 578 -0.24 -33.92 -7.00
C LYS A 578 1.22 -34.08 -6.58
N ASN A 579 2.15 -34.15 -7.52
CA ASN A 579 3.58 -34.27 -7.26
C ASN A 579 4.29 -32.90 -7.33
N GLY A 580 3.54 -31.82 -7.46
CA GLY A 580 4.09 -30.49 -7.65
C GLY A 580 4.63 -30.23 -9.06
N ILE A 581 4.25 -31.04 -10.04
CA ILE A 581 4.71 -30.94 -11.42
C ILE A 581 3.73 -30.13 -12.25
N VAL A 582 4.24 -29.15 -12.99
CA VAL A 582 3.42 -28.34 -13.90
C VAL A 582 3.01 -29.16 -15.12
N THR A 583 1.72 -29.26 -15.35
CA THR A 583 1.13 -29.99 -16.49
C THR A 583 0.63 -29.03 -17.57
N ARG A 584 0.38 -27.76 -17.22
CA ARG A 584 -0.05 -26.74 -18.18
C ARG A 584 0.41 -25.36 -17.74
N LEU A 585 0.84 -24.57 -18.72
CA LEU A 585 1.05 -23.12 -18.59
C LEU A 585 0.03 -22.42 -19.49
N ARG A 586 -0.61 -21.37 -18.96
CA ARG A 586 -1.32 -20.35 -19.73
C ARG A 586 -0.65 -19.02 -19.51
N MET A 587 -0.56 -18.22 -20.57
CA MET A 587 0.10 -16.92 -20.52
C MET A 587 -0.58 -15.96 -21.50
N THR A 588 -0.77 -14.73 -21.09
CA THR A 588 -1.24 -13.67 -21.97
C THR A 588 -0.10 -12.67 -22.19
N LEU A 589 0.31 -12.54 -23.45
CA LEU A 589 1.26 -11.53 -23.92
C LEU A 589 0.52 -10.52 -24.79
N GLU A 590 0.94 -9.29 -24.73
CA GLU A 590 0.37 -8.19 -25.52
C GLU A 590 1.50 -7.41 -26.21
N LEU A 591 1.53 -7.43 -27.52
CA LEU A 591 2.40 -6.56 -28.31
C LEU A 591 1.80 -5.14 -28.33
N ARG A 592 2.54 -4.17 -27.82
CA ARG A 592 2.05 -2.79 -27.63
C ARG A 592 2.68 -1.78 -28.57
N ALA A 593 3.96 -1.90 -28.87
CA ALA A 593 4.64 -0.91 -29.69
C ALA A 593 5.77 -1.51 -30.52
N THR A 594 6.10 -0.84 -31.62
CA THR A 594 7.33 -1.05 -32.38
C THR A 594 7.86 0.28 -32.94
N GLY A 595 9.01 0.73 -32.41
CA GLY A 595 9.74 1.94 -32.81
C GLY A 595 10.77 1.70 -33.90
N ALA A 596 11.17 0.48 -34.10
CA ALA A 596 12.21 0.09 -35.01
C ALA A 596 11.95 0.46 -36.50
N THR A 597 12.99 0.83 -37.21
CA THR A 597 12.93 0.90 -38.68
C THR A 597 13.16 -0.47 -39.34
N LYS A 598 13.76 -1.41 -38.63
CA LYS A 598 13.96 -2.80 -39.06
C LYS A 598 12.66 -3.61 -38.87
N THR A 599 12.55 -4.73 -39.56
CA THR A 599 11.53 -5.72 -39.30
C THR A 599 11.91 -6.49 -38.03
N LEU A 600 11.08 -6.45 -37.00
CA LEU A 600 11.30 -7.15 -35.75
C LEU A 600 10.31 -8.28 -35.58
N GLY A 601 10.85 -9.50 -35.36
CA GLY A 601 10.10 -10.64 -34.83
C GLY A 601 10.32 -10.79 -33.33
N ALA A 602 9.57 -11.68 -32.73
CA ALA A 602 9.77 -12.11 -31.34
C ALA A 602 9.66 -13.62 -31.18
N GLY A 603 10.38 -14.13 -30.21
CA GLY A 603 10.29 -15.52 -29.78
C GLY A 603 10.20 -15.64 -28.26
N ILE A 604 9.80 -16.81 -27.79
CA ILE A 604 9.75 -17.16 -26.39
C ILE A 604 10.47 -18.49 -26.16
N ARG A 605 11.24 -18.56 -25.07
CA ARG A 605 11.99 -19.76 -24.67
C ARG A 605 11.86 -19.97 -23.17
N PHE A 606 11.74 -21.23 -22.77
CA PHE A 606 11.63 -21.67 -21.38
C PHE A 606 12.95 -22.30 -20.93
N THR A 607 13.83 -21.49 -20.32
CA THR A 607 15.26 -21.85 -20.13
C THR A 607 15.50 -22.97 -19.13
N LYS A 608 14.57 -23.25 -18.22
CA LYS A 608 14.63 -24.36 -17.28
C LYS A 608 13.94 -25.63 -17.75
N PHE A 609 13.31 -25.59 -18.92
CA PHE A 609 12.73 -26.79 -19.48
C PHE A 609 13.85 -27.80 -19.85
N PRO A 610 13.65 -29.10 -19.62
CA PRO A 610 14.69 -30.08 -19.87
C PRO A 610 15.15 -30.12 -21.35
N ARG A 611 16.45 -30.19 -21.55
CA ARG A 611 17.03 -30.25 -22.90
C ARG A 611 16.52 -31.45 -23.69
N ASN A 612 16.25 -31.22 -24.97
CA ASN A 612 15.73 -32.23 -25.90
C ASN A 612 14.35 -32.81 -25.55
N MET A 613 13.65 -32.25 -24.59
CA MET A 613 12.24 -32.52 -24.33
C MET A 613 11.39 -31.47 -25.01
N LYS A 614 10.17 -31.83 -25.35
CA LYS A 614 9.18 -30.92 -25.95
C LYS A 614 7.92 -30.93 -25.11
N PRO A 615 7.21 -29.79 -25.01
CA PRO A 615 5.82 -29.76 -24.58
C PRO A 615 4.95 -30.66 -25.49
N ASP A 616 3.91 -31.22 -24.93
CA ASP A 616 2.94 -32.02 -25.70
C ASP A 616 2.20 -31.17 -26.72
N LYS A 617 1.89 -29.90 -26.32
CA LYS A 617 1.29 -28.89 -27.16
C LYS A 617 1.76 -27.49 -26.82
N PHE A 618 1.81 -26.64 -27.84
CA PHE A 618 1.98 -25.21 -27.67
C PHE A 618 1.05 -24.48 -28.64
N ARG A 619 0.22 -23.59 -28.10
CA ARG A 619 -0.78 -22.86 -28.87
C ARG A 619 -0.66 -21.36 -28.64
N ILE A 620 -0.93 -20.59 -29.70
CA ILE A 620 -1.10 -19.15 -29.64
C ILE A 620 -2.46 -18.81 -30.25
N GLY A 621 -3.34 -18.15 -29.50
CA GLY A 621 -4.68 -17.79 -29.98
C GLY A 621 -5.53 -19.02 -30.39
N GLY A 622 -5.28 -20.18 -29.78
CA GLY A 622 -5.97 -21.43 -30.10
C GLY A 622 -5.30 -22.26 -31.21
N GLU A 623 -4.39 -21.70 -32.02
CA GLU A 623 -3.71 -22.39 -33.11
C GLU A 623 -2.45 -23.08 -32.61
N ASP A 624 -2.21 -24.32 -33.07
CA ASP A 624 -1.00 -25.08 -32.75
C ASP A 624 0.23 -24.44 -33.41
N VAL A 625 1.25 -24.11 -32.61
CA VAL A 625 2.52 -23.55 -33.07
C VAL A 625 3.63 -24.58 -32.92
N SER A 626 4.36 -24.78 -34.01
CA SER A 626 5.42 -25.75 -34.02
C SER A 626 6.64 -25.31 -33.21
N PHE A 627 7.24 -26.23 -32.50
CA PHE A 627 8.55 -26.07 -31.90
C PHE A 627 9.58 -25.74 -32.98
N GLU A 628 10.42 -24.77 -32.73
CA GLU A 628 11.45 -24.33 -33.66
C GLU A 628 12.53 -25.41 -33.80
N GLU A 629 12.73 -25.89 -35.04
CA GLU A 629 13.72 -26.96 -35.30
C GLU A 629 15.13 -26.54 -34.89
N ARG A 630 15.96 -27.51 -34.50
CA ARG A 630 17.36 -27.34 -34.08
C ARG A 630 17.55 -26.54 -32.79
N GLN A 631 16.51 -26.38 -31.98
CA GLN A 631 16.60 -25.86 -30.61
C GLN A 631 16.69 -27.03 -29.62
N SER A 632 17.58 -26.93 -28.64
CA SER A 632 17.71 -27.92 -27.56
C SER A 632 16.75 -27.64 -26.40
N ILE A 633 16.20 -26.45 -26.33
CA ILE A 633 15.24 -26.02 -25.32
C ILE A 633 13.97 -25.54 -26.06
N PRO A 634 12.77 -25.81 -25.55
CA PRO A 634 11.53 -25.33 -26.16
C PRO A 634 11.56 -23.83 -26.49
N THR A 635 11.54 -23.56 -27.79
CA THR A 635 11.60 -22.22 -28.36
C THR A 635 10.52 -22.09 -29.43
N TYR A 636 9.73 -21.04 -29.36
CA TYR A 636 8.60 -20.77 -30.26
C TYR A 636 8.68 -19.35 -30.78
N ILE A 637 8.32 -19.17 -32.05
CA ILE A 637 8.23 -17.84 -32.64
C ILE A 637 6.81 -17.30 -32.34
N LEU A 638 6.73 -16.14 -31.72
CA LEU A 638 5.48 -15.46 -31.43
C LEU A 638 4.93 -14.79 -32.69
N PHE A 639 5.80 -14.06 -33.38
CA PHE A 639 5.52 -13.42 -34.67
C PHE A 639 6.80 -13.09 -35.43
N GLY A 640 6.64 -12.89 -36.74
CA GLY A 640 7.78 -12.57 -37.60
C GLY A 640 7.96 -11.08 -37.91
N ASP A 641 6.91 -10.28 -37.75
CA ASP A 641 6.93 -8.82 -37.98
C ASP A 641 5.91 -8.11 -37.10
N ALA A 642 6.39 -7.39 -36.09
CA ALA A 642 5.60 -6.66 -35.11
C ALA A 642 4.64 -5.63 -35.76
N ARG A 643 5.05 -5.02 -36.89
CA ARG A 643 4.20 -4.04 -37.61
C ARG A 643 3.01 -4.72 -38.24
N THR A 644 3.24 -5.85 -38.93
CA THR A 644 2.17 -6.63 -39.52
C THR A 644 1.16 -7.07 -38.48
N GLU A 645 1.61 -7.46 -37.31
CA GLU A 645 0.73 -7.84 -36.19
C GLU A 645 -0.09 -6.67 -35.66
N LEU A 646 0.53 -5.54 -35.34
CA LEU A 646 -0.17 -4.34 -34.84
C LEU A 646 -1.07 -3.71 -35.91
N TRP A 647 -0.73 -3.86 -37.20
CA TRP A 647 -1.55 -3.32 -38.29
C TRP A 647 -2.77 -4.19 -38.64
N GLY A 648 -2.75 -5.44 -38.22
CA GLY A 648 -3.79 -6.42 -38.55
C GLY A 648 -3.76 -6.87 -40.01
N GLY A 649 -2.56 -6.93 -40.62
CA GLY A 649 -2.38 -7.33 -42.01
C GLY A 649 -1.08 -6.79 -42.64
N ARG A 650 -0.89 -6.97 -43.95
CA ARG A 650 0.33 -6.53 -44.61
C ARG A 650 0.54 -5.02 -44.44
N TYR A 651 1.64 -4.64 -43.82
CA TYR A 651 2.05 -3.26 -43.65
C TYR A 651 2.77 -2.74 -44.88
N THR A 652 2.27 -1.64 -45.47
CA THR A 652 2.79 -1.05 -46.70
C THR A 652 3.15 0.43 -46.58
N ASP A 653 2.98 1.02 -45.40
CA ASP A 653 3.28 2.42 -45.17
C ASP A 653 4.78 2.69 -45.11
N THR A 654 5.18 3.94 -45.34
CA THR A 654 6.56 4.39 -45.28
C THR A 654 7.00 4.67 -43.84
N GLU A 655 6.10 5.12 -42.96
CA GLU A 655 6.37 5.23 -41.53
C GLU A 655 6.31 3.84 -40.89
N LYS A 656 7.35 3.46 -40.21
CA LYS A 656 7.50 2.12 -39.67
C LYS A 656 7.26 2.01 -38.14
N ARG A 657 7.11 3.13 -37.49
CA ARG A 657 7.00 3.24 -36.05
C ARG A 657 5.52 3.28 -35.62
N ILE A 658 5.11 2.38 -34.77
CA ILE A 658 3.73 2.26 -34.29
C ILE A 658 3.74 2.37 -32.77
N ASN A 659 2.90 3.25 -32.21
CA ASN A 659 2.73 3.50 -30.79
C ASN A 659 4.01 4.01 -30.07
N THR A 660 4.86 4.78 -30.77
CA THR A 660 6.06 5.39 -30.17
C THR A 660 6.13 6.91 -30.38
N ILE A 661 5.48 7.44 -31.44
CA ILE A 661 5.47 8.87 -31.74
C ILE A 661 4.26 9.54 -31.09
N VAL A 662 4.47 10.41 -30.13
CA VAL A 662 3.41 11.16 -29.45
C VAL A 662 2.65 12.05 -30.44
N GLY A 663 1.33 11.88 -30.50
CA GLY A 663 0.49 12.61 -31.46
C GLY A 663 0.68 12.19 -32.93
N GLY A 664 1.46 11.18 -33.20
CA GLY A 664 1.71 10.65 -34.53
C GLY A 664 0.49 9.94 -35.13
N PRO A 665 0.43 9.81 -36.46
CA PRO A 665 -0.71 9.21 -37.19
C PRO A 665 -0.73 7.68 -37.05
N PHE A 666 0.33 7.05 -36.63
CA PHE A 666 0.49 5.59 -36.55
C PHE A 666 0.23 5.07 -35.13
N LYS A 667 -0.92 5.39 -34.60
CA LYS A 667 -1.47 4.80 -33.39
C LYS A 667 -2.35 3.62 -33.75
N LYS A 668 -2.09 2.49 -33.13
CA LYS A 668 -2.86 1.26 -33.28
C LYS A 668 -3.25 0.70 -31.94
N ASP A 669 -4.29 -0.12 -31.96
CA ASP A 669 -4.63 -0.97 -30.83
C ASP A 669 -3.55 -2.03 -30.65
N THR A 670 -3.48 -2.57 -29.46
CA THR A 670 -2.49 -3.58 -29.11
C THR A 670 -2.90 -4.97 -29.62
N LYS A 671 -1.99 -5.89 -29.74
CA LYS A 671 -2.25 -7.27 -30.19
C LYS A 671 -1.99 -8.27 -29.06
N GLU A 672 -3.03 -8.98 -28.68
CA GLU A 672 -2.96 -10.01 -27.64
C GLU A 672 -2.61 -11.39 -28.22
N TYR A 673 -1.80 -12.14 -27.46
CA TYR A 673 -1.40 -13.52 -27.72
C TYR A 673 -1.71 -14.37 -26.48
N ASN A 674 -2.76 -15.16 -26.55
CA ASN A 674 -3.11 -16.14 -25.53
C ASN A 674 -2.34 -17.43 -25.77
N ILE A 675 -1.36 -17.72 -24.94
CA ILE A 675 -0.48 -18.88 -25.03
C ILE A 675 -0.97 -19.98 -24.12
N ILE A 676 -1.02 -21.20 -24.63
CA ILE A 676 -1.25 -22.43 -23.85
C ILE A 676 -0.15 -23.42 -24.16
N MET A 677 0.56 -23.90 -23.12
CA MET A 677 1.56 -24.96 -23.24
C MET A 677 1.12 -26.15 -22.37
N GLU A 678 0.96 -27.32 -22.99
CA GLU A 678 0.73 -28.59 -22.28
C GLU A 678 2.08 -29.28 -22.07
N ILE A 679 2.39 -29.59 -20.82
CA ILE A 679 3.73 -30.08 -20.40
C ILE A 679 3.58 -31.53 -19.96
N PRO A 680 4.36 -32.49 -20.57
CA PRO A 680 4.33 -33.85 -20.11
C PRO A 680 4.90 -33.96 -18.69
N ALA A 681 4.28 -34.74 -17.83
CA ALA A 681 4.74 -34.94 -16.46
C ALA A 681 6.20 -35.49 -16.39
N SER A 682 6.63 -36.22 -17.43
CA SER A 682 8.01 -36.71 -17.57
C SER A 682 9.05 -35.57 -17.69
N ALA A 683 8.64 -34.35 -18.05
CA ALA A 683 9.54 -33.22 -18.09
C ALA A 683 9.92 -32.72 -16.68
N ASN A 684 9.16 -33.11 -15.65
CA ASN A 684 9.39 -32.78 -14.25
C ASN A 684 9.62 -31.28 -14.03
N VAL A 685 8.85 -30.42 -14.74
CA VAL A 685 8.90 -28.98 -14.65
C VAL A 685 8.12 -28.53 -13.41
N LYS A 686 8.72 -27.74 -12.58
CA LYS A 686 8.12 -27.21 -11.37
C LYS A 686 7.71 -25.74 -11.53
N PRO A 687 6.84 -25.18 -10.68
CA PRO A 687 6.44 -23.79 -10.75
C PRO A 687 7.61 -22.80 -10.80
N GLU A 688 8.63 -23.03 -10.00
CA GLU A 688 9.86 -22.22 -9.98
C GLU A 688 10.64 -22.23 -11.29
N ASP A 689 10.58 -23.29 -12.08
CA ASP A 689 11.23 -23.39 -13.39
C ASP A 689 10.56 -22.54 -14.47
N LEU A 690 9.33 -22.09 -14.20
CA LEU A 690 8.55 -21.18 -15.05
C LEU A 690 8.38 -19.80 -14.41
N ASN A 691 9.25 -19.45 -13.48
CA ASN A 691 9.36 -18.09 -12.96
C ASN A 691 9.77 -17.13 -14.09
N ILE A 692 9.42 -15.84 -13.97
CA ILE A 692 9.75 -14.80 -14.96
C ILE A 692 11.26 -14.77 -15.31
N ASN A 693 12.12 -15.06 -14.34
CA ASN A 693 13.57 -15.12 -14.55
C ASN A 693 14.03 -16.30 -15.42
N HIS A 694 13.12 -17.20 -15.79
CA HIS A 694 13.39 -18.39 -16.61
C HIS A 694 12.58 -18.41 -17.91
N ILE A 695 11.77 -17.39 -18.15
CA ILE A 695 11.02 -17.16 -19.38
C ILE A 695 11.75 -16.08 -20.16
N ASP A 696 12.35 -16.48 -21.27
CA ASP A 696 13.13 -15.60 -22.12
C ASP A 696 12.30 -15.19 -23.33
N ILE A 697 11.78 -13.99 -23.31
CA ILE A 697 11.17 -13.35 -24.47
C ILE A 697 12.27 -12.53 -25.15
N PHE A 698 12.48 -12.75 -26.44
CA PHE A 698 13.58 -12.13 -27.19
C PHE A 698 13.12 -11.56 -28.53
N ALA A 699 13.80 -10.52 -28.95
CA ALA A 699 13.59 -9.91 -30.25
C ALA A 699 14.48 -10.56 -31.33
N ILE A 700 13.95 -10.68 -32.54
CA ILE A 700 14.69 -11.13 -33.73
C ILE A 700 14.87 -9.92 -34.62
N THR A 701 16.11 -9.42 -34.72
CA THR A 701 16.41 -8.16 -35.42
C THR A 701 16.95 -8.37 -36.84
N ALA A 702 17.40 -9.59 -37.16
CA ALA A 702 17.73 -9.98 -38.53
C ALA A 702 17.50 -11.49 -38.74
N PRO A 703 16.99 -11.87 -39.92
CA PRO A 703 16.74 -13.27 -40.25
C PRO A 703 18.03 -14.09 -40.30
N ALA A 704 17.88 -15.42 -40.29
CA ALA A 704 19.00 -16.33 -40.39
C ALA A 704 19.81 -16.10 -41.65
N THR A 705 21.11 -15.96 -41.47
CA THR A 705 22.08 -15.91 -42.60
C THR A 705 22.18 -17.25 -43.32
N ALA A 706 22.90 -17.30 -44.43
CA ALA A 706 23.19 -18.55 -45.13
C ALA A 706 23.90 -19.59 -44.25
N LYS A 707 24.51 -19.19 -43.14
CA LYS A 707 25.07 -20.07 -42.11
C LYS A 707 24.06 -20.60 -41.09
N GLY A 708 22.76 -20.21 -41.24
CA GLY A 708 21.67 -20.65 -40.39
C GLY A 708 21.60 -20.00 -39.02
N LYS A 709 22.32 -18.89 -38.81
CA LYS A 709 22.26 -18.07 -37.57
C LYS A 709 21.56 -16.76 -37.83
N ARG A 710 20.66 -16.34 -36.90
CA ARG A 710 19.97 -15.09 -36.92
C ARG A 710 20.51 -14.13 -35.84
N THR A 711 20.18 -12.87 -35.93
CA THR A 711 20.50 -11.88 -34.89
C THR A 711 19.34 -11.77 -33.91
N GLU A 712 19.64 -11.99 -32.67
CA GLU A 712 18.70 -11.94 -31.53
C GLU A 712 19.14 -10.90 -30.52
N VAL A 713 18.16 -10.29 -29.82
CA VAL A 713 18.39 -9.45 -28.65
C VAL A 713 17.57 -10.06 -27.51
N HIS A 714 18.25 -10.43 -26.44
CA HIS A 714 17.66 -11.04 -25.26
C HIS A 714 17.73 -10.09 -24.08
N ILE A 715 16.91 -10.35 -23.08
CA ILE A 715 17.06 -9.73 -21.77
C ILE A 715 18.46 -10.07 -21.24
N ALA A 716 19.12 -9.09 -20.65
CA ALA A 716 20.47 -9.25 -20.14
C ALA A 716 20.62 -10.48 -19.22
N GLY A 717 21.63 -11.28 -19.50
CA GLY A 717 21.91 -12.53 -18.78
C GLY A 717 21.38 -13.81 -19.46
N PHE A 718 20.43 -13.73 -20.39
CA PHE A 718 20.04 -14.87 -21.19
C PHE A 718 21.01 -15.09 -22.35
N ALA A 719 21.53 -16.32 -22.49
CA ALA A 719 22.33 -16.69 -23.64
C ALA A 719 21.48 -16.70 -24.93
N PRO A 720 22.05 -16.47 -26.11
CA PRO A 720 21.35 -16.63 -27.39
C PRO A 720 20.77 -18.05 -27.53
N THR A 721 19.74 -18.18 -28.38
CA THR A 721 19.19 -19.49 -28.70
C THR A 721 20.21 -20.34 -29.51
N ASP A 722 19.94 -21.64 -29.72
CA ASP A 722 20.78 -22.46 -30.57
C ASP A 722 20.85 -21.97 -32.04
N LEU A 723 19.89 -21.14 -32.45
CA LEU A 723 19.88 -20.45 -33.75
C LEU A 723 20.40 -19.00 -33.68
N GLY A 724 20.64 -18.48 -32.49
CA GLY A 724 21.22 -17.15 -32.30
C GLY A 724 22.70 -17.10 -32.68
N GLY A 725 23.11 -15.98 -33.28
CA GLY A 725 24.49 -15.72 -33.67
C GLY A 725 25.27 -15.02 -32.57
N THR A 726 26.50 -15.47 -32.30
CA THR A 726 27.43 -14.84 -31.35
C THR A 726 28.46 -13.93 -32.02
N HIS A 727 28.31 -13.69 -33.33
CA HIS A 727 29.34 -13.01 -34.14
C HIS A 727 29.47 -11.49 -33.81
N TYR A 728 28.52 -10.94 -33.09
CA TYR A 728 28.58 -9.55 -32.58
C TYR A 728 29.05 -9.46 -31.13
N PHE A 729 29.30 -10.58 -30.46
CA PHE A 729 29.80 -10.55 -29.10
C PHE A 729 31.14 -9.82 -29.03
N ASN A 730 31.26 -8.96 -28.01
CA ASN A 730 32.43 -8.12 -27.78
C ASN A 730 32.79 -7.23 -28.98
N SER A 731 31.75 -6.75 -29.71
CA SER A 731 31.90 -5.79 -30.80
C SER A 731 31.00 -4.55 -30.56
N GLY A 732 31.34 -3.41 -31.19
CA GLY A 732 30.63 -2.15 -30.97
C GLY A 732 30.66 -1.74 -29.48
N ASN A 733 29.50 -1.60 -28.89
CA ASN A 733 29.35 -1.34 -27.45
C ASN A 733 29.14 -2.62 -26.61
N ASP A 734 28.96 -3.76 -27.28
CA ASP A 734 28.67 -5.03 -26.59
C ASP A 734 29.86 -5.54 -25.79
N GLY A 735 29.60 -6.02 -24.59
CA GLY A 735 30.57 -6.66 -23.70
C GLY A 735 30.20 -8.10 -23.38
N SER A 736 29.43 -8.77 -24.24
CA SER A 736 29.02 -10.16 -24.00
C SER A 736 30.18 -11.12 -24.04
N SER A 737 30.25 -12.03 -23.09
CA SER A 737 31.27 -13.05 -22.91
C SER A 737 30.61 -14.37 -22.48
N ALA A 738 30.59 -15.35 -23.37
CA ALA A 738 30.06 -16.67 -23.05
C ALA A 738 30.88 -17.40 -21.95
N ALA A 739 32.18 -17.09 -21.86
CA ALA A 739 33.04 -17.64 -20.81
C ALA A 739 32.69 -17.15 -19.40
N GLU A 740 32.09 -15.94 -19.31
CA GLU A 740 31.70 -15.30 -18.07
C GLU A 740 30.17 -15.37 -17.82
N ASN A 741 29.43 -16.10 -18.65
CA ASN A 741 27.98 -16.12 -18.67
C ASN A 741 27.34 -14.71 -18.72
N ARG A 742 28.02 -13.79 -19.38
CA ARG A 742 27.63 -12.42 -19.56
C ARG A 742 27.05 -12.22 -20.96
N TYR A 743 25.78 -11.89 -21.06
CA TYR A 743 25.08 -11.80 -22.32
C TYR A 743 24.25 -10.53 -22.42
N TYR A 744 24.30 -9.88 -23.59
CA TYR A 744 23.53 -8.70 -23.97
C TYR A 744 23.68 -7.53 -22.98
N LEU A 745 24.85 -7.40 -22.43
CA LEU A 745 25.30 -6.25 -21.64
C LEU A 745 26.47 -5.56 -22.33
N SER A 746 26.44 -4.26 -22.36
CA SER A 746 27.53 -3.44 -22.84
C SER A 746 28.74 -3.53 -21.89
N GLN A 747 29.89 -3.00 -22.33
CA GLN A 747 31.07 -2.85 -21.46
C GLN A 747 30.79 -2.00 -20.23
N GLU A 748 29.78 -1.10 -20.30
CA GLU A 748 29.34 -0.22 -19.20
C GLU A 748 28.14 -0.79 -18.43
N ASN A 749 27.79 -2.05 -18.62
CA ASN A 749 26.60 -2.73 -18.06
C ASN A 749 25.23 -2.20 -18.55
N LEU A 750 25.19 -1.44 -19.64
CA LEU A 750 23.91 -1.08 -20.25
C LEU A 750 23.36 -2.28 -21.04
N ALA A 751 22.06 -2.52 -20.95
CA ALA A 751 21.38 -3.62 -21.63
C ALA A 751 20.61 -3.12 -22.86
N TRP A 752 20.40 -3.98 -23.86
CA TRP A 752 19.52 -3.72 -25.02
C TRP A 752 18.10 -4.25 -24.83
N ALA A 753 17.85 -4.88 -23.70
CA ALA A 753 16.50 -5.28 -23.32
C ALA A 753 16.38 -5.34 -21.81
N VAL A 754 15.22 -4.95 -21.31
CA VAL A 754 14.91 -4.93 -19.88
C VAL A 754 13.52 -5.52 -19.61
N VAL A 755 13.35 -6.11 -18.41
CA VAL A 755 12.05 -6.52 -17.89
C VAL A 755 11.69 -5.60 -16.75
N ILE A 756 10.53 -5.00 -16.80
CA ILE A 756 10.00 -4.09 -15.79
C ILE A 756 8.80 -4.77 -15.11
N PRO A 757 8.75 -4.87 -13.76
CA PRO A 757 7.71 -5.59 -13.03
C PRO A 757 6.42 -4.77 -12.85
N GLN A 758 5.99 -4.08 -13.88
CA GLN A 758 4.74 -3.34 -13.98
C GLN A 758 4.45 -2.94 -15.42
N GLU A 759 3.31 -2.33 -15.67
CA GLU A 759 3.11 -1.57 -16.90
C GLU A 759 4.13 -0.44 -16.97
N PHE A 760 4.80 -0.34 -18.10
CA PHE A 760 5.87 0.62 -18.34
C PHE A 760 5.44 1.66 -19.37
N ALA A 761 5.55 2.93 -19.02
CA ALA A 761 5.39 4.02 -19.96
C ALA A 761 6.71 4.20 -20.72
N TRP A 762 6.84 3.53 -21.88
CA TRP A 762 8.08 3.61 -22.64
C TRP A 762 8.36 5.03 -23.13
N PRO A 763 9.64 5.44 -23.22
CA PRO A 763 10.02 6.72 -23.76
C PRO A 763 9.44 6.93 -25.17
N ALA A 764 9.07 8.17 -25.47
CA ALA A 764 8.66 8.52 -26.82
C ALA A 764 9.86 8.40 -27.79
N GLU A 765 9.56 8.24 -29.06
CA GLU A 765 10.52 8.07 -30.13
C GLU A 765 11.71 9.06 -30.04
N ASN A 766 12.95 8.56 -30.11
CA ASN A 766 14.18 9.29 -29.95
C ASN A 766 14.39 9.96 -28.57
N LYS A 767 13.72 9.49 -27.54
CA LYS A 767 13.89 9.97 -26.17
C LYS A 767 14.62 8.93 -25.33
N LYS A 768 15.89 9.17 -25.06
CA LYS A 768 16.72 8.20 -24.31
C LYS A 768 16.11 7.83 -22.97
N VAL A 769 16.00 6.54 -22.70
CA VAL A 769 15.48 6.04 -21.42
C VAL A 769 16.25 6.61 -20.22
N THR A 770 17.55 6.81 -20.34
CA THR A 770 18.40 7.44 -19.32
C THR A 770 18.12 8.92 -19.06
N MET A 771 17.35 9.59 -19.92
CA MET A 771 16.92 10.98 -19.77
C MET A 771 15.46 11.08 -19.34
N VAL A 772 14.67 10.09 -19.70
CA VAL A 772 13.25 9.99 -19.33
C VAL A 772 13.09 9.49 -17.91
N TYR A 773 13.92 8.52 -17.57
CA TYR A 773 14.00 7.88 -16.25
C TYR A 773 15.39 8.17 -15.65
N ASP A 774 15.47 9.17 -14.81
CA ASP A 774 16.72 9.71 -14.24
C ASP A 774 17.52 8.67 -13.43
N LYS A 775 16.85 7.75 -12.77
CA LYS A 775 17.44 6.66 -11.98
C LYS A 775 17.86 5.43 -12.80
N PHE A 776 17.41 5.31 -14.06
CA PHE A 776 17.69 4.14 -14.89
C PHE A 776 19.18 3.84 -15.01
N ARG A 777 20.00 4.89 -15.22
CA ARG A 777 21.44 4.69 -15.38
C ARG A 777 22.11 4.14 -14.13
N SER A 778 21.77 4.66 -12.98
CA SER A 778 22.29 4.18 -11.69
C SER A 778 21.89 2.71 -11.46
N TRP A 779 20.63 2.39 -11.69
CA TRP A 779 20.13 1.02 -11.54
C TRP A 779 20.88 0.03 -12.44
N ILE A 780 20.96 0.30 -13.75
CA ILE A 780 21.48 -0.68 -14.70
C ILE A 780 23.00 -0.85 -14.56
N THR A 781 23.74 0.25 -14.34
CA THR A 781 25.20 0.17 -14.21
C THR A 781 25.66 -0.49 -12.91
N THR A 782 24.82 -0.46 -11.87
CA THR A 782 25.08 -1.16 -10.61
C THR A 782 24.57 -2.59 -10.60
N GLY A 783 24.01 -3.08 -11.73
CA GLY A 783 23.44 -4.43 -11.82
C GLY A 783 22.21 -4.60 -10.91
N GLY A 784 21.42 -3.56 -10.74
CA GLY A 784 20.21 -3.57 -9.93
C GLY A 784 20.42 -3.40 -8.43
N GLN A 785 21.62 -3.03 -7.98
CA GLN A 785 21.90 -2.82 -6.55
C GLN A 785 21.41 -1.47 -6.03
N GLN A 786 21.18 -0.51 -6.91
CA GLN A 786 20.68 0.81 -6.57
C GLN A 786 19.44 1.13 -7.42
N ASP A 787 18.60 2.04 -6.92
CA ASP A 787 17.45 2.57 -7.64
C ASP A 787 16.53 1.50 -8.27
N ASN A 788 16.24 0.43 -7.54
CA ASN A 788 15.37 -0.67 -7.99
C ASN A 788 13.94 -0.24 -8.34
N ASP A 789 13.57 0.99 -7.98
CA ASP A 789 12.30 1.64 -8.26
C ASP A 789 12.37 2.61 -9.45
N TRP A 790 13.45 2.59 -10.24
CA TRP A 790 13.74 3.54 -11.32
C TRP A 790 12.57 3.76 -12.28
N TYR A 791 11.77 2.74 -12.52
CA TYR A 791 10.65 2.73 -13.48
C TYR A 791 9.38 3.40 -12.94
N ARG A 792 9.34 3.78 -11.65
CA ARG A 792 8.16 4.37 -11.01
C ARG A 792 7.99 5.86 -11.28
N SER A 793 9.04 6.55 -11.71
CA SER A 793 9.00 7.99 -11.93
C SER A 793 9.70 8.34 -13.24
N HIS A 794 9.02 9.08 -14.10
CA HIS A 794 9.49 9.54 -15.38
C HIS A 794 9.08 10.99 -15.64
N ASN A 795 9.72 11.66 -16.59
CA ASN A 795 9.29 12.95 -17.09
C ASN A 795 8.17 12.79 -18.15
N GLN A 796 7.80 13.91 -18.79
CA GLN A 796 6.71 13.92 -19.77
C GLN A 796 7.06 13.32 -21.15
N ASP A 797 8.30 12.91 -21.38
CA ASP A 797 8.79 12.42 -22.67
C ASP A 797 8.50 10.91 -22.86
N VAL A 798 7.35 10.44 -22.38
CA VAL A 798 6.85 9.08 -22.54
C VAL A 798 5.70 9.00 -23.53
N TYR A 799 5.47 7.82 -24.09
CA TYR A 799 4.28 7.56 -24.89
C TYR A 799 3.05 7.40 -23.96
N PRO A 800 1.90 8.02 -24.30
CA PRO A 800 0.69 7.97 -23.47
C PRO A 800 -0.02 6.60 -23.57
N ILE A 801 0.44 5.65 -22.77
CA ILE A 801 -0.03 4.24 -22.78
C ILE A 801 -1.49 4.08 -22.35
N GLU A 802 -2.02 5.00 -21.57
CA GLU A 802 -3.43 5.03 -21.12
C GLU A 802 -4.45 5.13 -22.27
N ASN A 803 -3.97 5.53 -23.45
CA ASN A 803 -4.80 5.64 -24.65
C ASN A 803 -4.77 4.39 -25.55
N LEU A 804 -4.05 3.34 -25.16
CA LEU A 804 -4.01 2.09 -25.92
C LEU A 804 -5.23 1.22 -25.63
N THR A 805 -5.76 0.59 -26.62
CA THR A 805 -6.90 -0.32 -26.52
C THR A 805 -6.51 -1.69 -27.07
N PRO A 806 -6.73 -2.79 -26.33
CA PRO A 806 -6.51 -4.13 -26.86
C PRO A 806 -7.38 -4.42 -28.07
N LEU A 807 -6.82 -5.06 -29.07
CA LEU A 807 -7.50 -5.41 -30.35
C LEU A 807 -8.62 -6.44 -30.17
N ASN A 808 -8.69 -7.15 -29.06
CA ASN A 808 -9.70 -8.18 -28.80
C ASN A 808 -10.39 -7.89 -27.47
N LYS A 809 -11.49 -7.17 -27.54
CA LYS A 809 -12.51 -7.09 -26.49
C LYS A 809 -13.83 -7.65 -27.02
N ASP A 810 -13.82 -8.86 -27.56
CA ASP A 810 -15.04 -9.61 -27.85
C ASP A 810 -15.08 -10.93 -27.05
#